data_ed26945412caed7efcf1513187b7b76e
#
_entry.id   ed26945412caed7efcf1513187b7b76e
#
_cell.length_a   1.000
_cell.length_b   1.000
_cell.length_c   1.000
_cell.angle_alpha   90.00
_cell.angle_beta   90.00
_cell.angle_gamma   90.00
#
_symmetry.space_group_name_H-M   'P 1'
#
loop_
_entity.id
_entity.type
_entity.pdbx_description
1 polymer ?
#
loop_
_entity_poly.entity_id
_entity_poly.type
_entity_poly.pdbx_seq_one_letter_code
_entity_poly.pdbx_strand_id
1 'polypeptide(L)'
;MNASFLPRGVAVGLVIAVVVATFTTGFSSLAKAQESPGLSAEAIKSIAAQILAQGDPDKRESLIAQHKSSARELIIEWTKDLLSYEERAKDTDLEYVRIPSIWRVAILAVRDPVTRDRVMPELVDLALPTPTGKMRDWQSVILGGAIINGLGLEQLWPKVELEKFISEHPVWKPRWDRALELAKSDAYDTRIPAGTRYDAIRVLAMLPAQEALAKVTPFLDDNNPDPAIKEELQMGAVSALSDIEHPGMFEPLLAAYAKLARGNQALAREAMQRTDQRKLAWDIYQSDLKEQVYFPLPLTLDHVFTEGIEGPVSDEQGNVYAVNFHKQQTIGKVDRWGNGSLWATLPDQGVGNGIVLDSQGDLLVADYVEHKIWRIDRVTGRMSLYCHEPAMNQPNDLAIGDDGMLYASDPNWSNSTGRIWRIDRKGEAKIVADGMGTTNGIDVSPDGRYLAVNESAQRKIWRFEIRADGTLGQKTLFKEFPDHGFDGMRYDQQGNLYVTRYGKGTVVVLSPEGEILREIDVLGLKPSNICFGGSDGKTVCVTEVEHGRLVRFRAENPGRIPRFSEPTTRADWIHKIHRWGETFDDSNNEETLHASRDAFDVQSLADWEQTRSKIKQRFEKLLGPMPPVGARPDMELVSEEIVDGVIRKKYRVQIEPNVRLDVYMLVPDGLKPEEKRPGLIALHPTNSMTIDEIAGVGAAGPRATGFEFAKLGYIVVCPKCFLWQDVQSFDQAVANHRQLHPNARGIAKMVYDAQRAVDVLVSNANVDPKRVFAIGHSLGAKEVLYLMARDQRIVAGVASEGGVDLKSTNWGAPWYLGPEPRLEGGDWGHEELLALIAPRPLLVMGGERGSGAADGTQSLPVMRRALPIWNLFHRGLDGNPSQNPGDYLGLALWNHGQGHVFGPMQFQRARDWFDLVGSK
;
A
#
# COMPACT_ATOMS: atom_id res chain seq x y z
N MET A 1 -13.07 -50.98 10.21
CA MET A 1 -11.69 -50.91 10.74
C MET A 1 -11.19 -49.57 10.28
N ASN A 2 -11.32 -48.58 11.15
CA ASN A 2 -10.99 -47.17 10.84
C ASN A 2 -9.53 -46.95 11.16
N ALA A 3 -8.65 -46.85 10.16
CA ALA A 3 -7.36 -46.30 10.28
C ALA A 3 -7.51 -44.80 10.06
N SER A 4 -7.45 -44.02 11.15
CA SER A 4 -7.49 -42.57 11.13
C SER A 4 -6.22 -42.05 10.45
N PHE A 5 -6.40 -41.27 9.40
CA PHE A 5 -5.37 -40.39 8.80
C PHE A 5 -4.75 -39.50 9.88
N LEU A 6 -3.46 -39.65 10.10
CA LEU A 6 -2.67 -38.60 10.75
C LEU A 6 -2.13 -37.68 9.66
N PRO A 7 -2.51 -36.41 9.61
CA PRO A 7 -1.95 -35.46 8.65
C PRO A 7 -0.44 -35.33 8.85
N ARG A 8 0.31 -35.11 7.77
CA ARG A 8 1.77 -34.88 7.78
C ARG A 8 2.21 -33.88 8.85
N GLY A 9 1.37 -32.93 9.22
CA GLY A 9 1.63 -31.92 10.23
C GLY A 9 1.79 -32.42 11.66
N VAL A 10 1.14 -33.52 12.03
CA VAL A 10 1.28 -34.09 13.39
C VAL A 10 2.65 -34.74 13.57
N ALA A 11 3.24 -35.28 12.51
CA ALA A 11 4.59 -35.87 12.57
C ALA A 11 5.70 -34.79 12.70
N VAL A 12 5.48 -33.59 12.16
CA VAL A 12 6.44 -32.46 12.23
C VAL A 12 6.38 -31.77 13.60
N GLY A 13 5.20 -31.60 14.18
CA GLY A 13 5.05 -30.96 15.51
C GLY A 13 5.58 -31.82 16.67
N LEU A 14 5.49 -33.14 16.58
CA LEU A 14 5.99 -34.04 17.63
C LEU A 14 7.53 -34.18 17.61
N VAL A 15 8.15 -34.03 16.44
CA VAL A 15 9.62 -34.12 16.28
C VAL A 15 10.33 -32.87 16.79
N ILE A 16 9.73 -31.70 16.72
CA ILE A 16 10.29 -30.44 17.21
C ILE A 16 10.41 -30.44 18.75
N ALA A 17 9.46 -31.04 19.47
CA ALA A 17 9.48 -31.08 20.94
C ALA A 17 10.53 -32.03 21.56
N VAL A 18 11.04 -33.02 20.80
CA VAL A 18 12.00 -34.01 21.32
C VAL A 18 13.47 -33.67 21.00
N VAL A 19 13.72 -32.82 19.98
CA VAL A 19 15.11 -32.54 19.51
C VAL A 19 15.77 -31.36 20.23
N VAL A 20 15.02 -30.50 20.95
CA VAL A 20 15.61 -29.34 21.67
C VAL A 20 16.32 -29.73 23.00
N ALA A 21 16.16 -30.96 23.52
CA ALA A 21 16.63 -31.34 24.86
C ALA A 21 18.03 -31.98 24.96
N THR A 22 18.73 -32.26 23.87
CA THR A 22 20.07 -32.87 23.98
C THR A 22 21.03 -32.42 22.87
N PHE A 23 21.70 -31.31 23.05
CA PHE A 23 23.04 -31.07 22.49
C PHE A 23 23.63 -29.73 22.98
N THR A 24 24.09 -29.71 24.20
CA THR A 24 25.19 -28.82 24.63
C THR A 24 26.30 -29.71 25.20
N THR A 25 27.34 -29.88 24.43
CA THR A 25 28.76 -29.92 24.87
C THR A 25 29.67 -30.45 23.75
N GLY A 26 30.57 -29.60 23.31
CA GLY A 26 31.98 -29.89 23.04
C GLY A 26 32.37 -30.68 21.79
N PHE A 27 33.02 -30.06 20.82
CA PHE A 27 34.46 -30.26 20.56
C PHE A 27 34.85 -29.70 19.19
N SER A 28 35.77 -28.79 19.20
CA SER A 28 36.54 -28.37 18.04
C SER A 28 37.59 -29.47 17.68
N SER A 29 37.56 -29.98 16.47
CA SER A 29 38.76 -30.45 15.77
C SER A 29 38.49 -30.41 14.24
N LEU A 30 39.28 -29.60 13.54
CA LEU A 30 39.39 -29.64 12.09
C LEU A 30 39.99 -31.03 11.70
N ALA A 31 39.13 -31.91 11.20
CA ALA A 31 39.53 -33.06 10.41
C ALA A 31 39.10 -32.81 8.97
N LYS A 32 40.09 -32.72 8.07
CA LYS A 32 39.86 -32.85 6.60
C LYS A 32 39.11 -34.15 6.37
N ALA A 33 37.84 -34.06 5.94
CA ALA A 33 37.09 -35.24 5.55
C ALA A 33 37.72 -35.82 4.28
N GLN A 34 38.24 -37.04 4.38
CA GLN A 34 38.51 -37.89 3.22
C GLN A 34 37.15 -38.20 2.56
N GLU A 35 37.07 -37.97 1.26
CA GLU A 35 35.95 -38.41 0.43
C GLU A 35 35.75 -39.91 0.59
N SER A 36 34.68 -40.34 1.20
CA SER A 36 34.25 -41.74 1.20
C SER A 36 33.86 -42.09 -0.24
N PRO A 37 34.33 -43.21 -0.79
CA PRO A 37 33.91 -43.64 -2.13
C PRO A 37 32.39 -43.80 -2.17
N GLY A 38 31.72 -43.17 -3.19
CA GLY A 38 30.29 -43.27 -3.36
C GLY A 38 29.79 -44.71 -3.38
N LEU A 39 28.62 -44.96 -2.82
CA LEU A 39 27.99 -46.27 -2.82
C LEU A 39 27.80 -46.79 -4.24
N SER A 40 28.00 -48.06 -4.48
CA SER A 40 27.72 -48.66 -5.80
C SER A 40 26.23 -48.63 -6.12
N ALA A 41 25.84 -48.61 -7.39
CA ALA A 41 24.45 -48.64 -7.80
C ALA A 41 23.66 -49.82 -7.19
N GLU A 42 24.27 -50.99 -7.05
CA GLU A 42 23.65 -52.14 -6.37
C GLU A 42 23.44 -51.90 -4.87
N ALA A 43 24.38 -51.23 -4.21
CA ALA A 43 24.23 -50.87 -2.81
C ALA A 43 23.09 -49.87 -2.61
N ILE A 44 23.01 -48.82 -3.44
CA ILE A 44 21.91 -47.85 -3.43
C ILE A 44 20.56 -48.55 -3.63
N LYS A 45 20.44 -49.41 -4.62
CA LYS A 45 19.24 -50.19 -4.87
C LYS A 45 18.81 -51.05 -3.66
N SER A 46 19.78 -51.72 -3.05
CA SER A 46 19.56 -52.54 -1.83
C SER A 46 19.09 -51.68 -0.64
N ILE A 47 19.76 -50.54 -0.37
CA ILE A 47 19.38 -49.62 0.69
C ILE A 47 18.01 -49.02 0.45
N ALA A 48 17.73 -48.56 -0.77
CA ALA A 48 16.43 -48.03 -1.16
C ALA A 48 15.29 -49.02 -0.91
N ALA A 49 15.46 -50.26 -1.30
CA ALA A 49 14.52 -51.32 -1.03
C ALA A 49 14.35 -51.63 0.48
N GLN A 50 15.42 -51.67 1.25
CA GLN A 50 15.35 -51.87 2.71
C GLN A 50 14.57 -50.74 3.43
N ILE A 51 14.77 -49.50 3.03
CA ILE A 51 14.06 -48.34 3.60
C ILE A 51 12.57 -48.48 3.34
N LEU A 52 12.16 -48.75 2.10
CA LEU A 52 10.74 -48.92 1.74
C LEU A 52 10.08 -50.09 2.40
N ALA A 53 10.80 -51.22 2.57
CA ALA A 53 10.29 -52.42 3.22
C ALA A 53 10.19 -52.34 4.74
N GLN A 54 10.84 -51.30 5.37
CA GLN A 54 10.84 -51.16 6.84
C GLN A 54 9.47 -50.66 7.33
N GLY A 55 8.74 -51.58 8.00
CA GLY A 55 7.41 -51.31 8.52
C GLY A 55 7.36 -50.43 9.78
N ASP A 56 8.49 -50.42 10.55
CA ASP A 56 8.62 -49.59 11.73
C ASP A 56 9.10 -48.18 11.36
N PRO A 57 8.28 -47.14 11.62
CA PRO A 57 8.62 -45.77 11.25
C PRO A 57 9.95 -45.27 11.85
N ASP A 58 10.25 -45.57 13.10
CA ASP A 58 11.45 -45.09 13.79
C ASP A 58 12.73 -45.73 13.22
N LYS A 59 12.65 -47.04 12.90
CA LYS A 59 13.75 -47.75 12.25
C LYS A 59 13.93 -47.28 10.81
N ARG A 60 12.82 -46.96 10.09
CA ARG A 60 12.90 -46.39 8.75
C ARG A 60 13.60 -45.04 8.77
N GLU A 61 13.22 -44.17 9.70
CA GLU A 61 13.89 -42.88 9.90
C GLU A 61 15.39 -43.04 10.22
N SER A 62 15.74 -43.94 11.08
CA SER A 62 17.14 -44.21 11.40
C SER A 62 17.94 -44.69 10.18
N LEU A 63 17.36 -45.52 9.32
CA LEU A 63 18.01 -45.95 8.08
C LEU A 63 18.17 -44.76 7.10
N ILE A 64 17.16 -43.96 6.95
CA ILE A 64 17.21 -42.73 6.11
C ILE A 64 18.31 -41.79 6.61
N ALA A 65 18.39 -41.54 7.91
CA ALA A 65 19.37 -40.65 8.52
C ALA A 65 20.80 -41.14 8.28
N GLN A 66 21.04 -42.45 8.31
CA GLN A 66 22.36 -43.06 8.02
C GLN A 66 22.80 -42.84 6.58
N HIS A 67 21.89 -42.72 5.65
CA HIS A 67 22.16 -42.63 4.22
C HIS A 67 21.80 -41.25 3.59
N LYS A 68 21.59 -40.22 4.42
CA LYS A 68 21.24 -38.85 3.95
C LYS A 68 22.23 -38.25 2.97
N SER A 69 23.51 -38.64 3.06
CA SER A 69 24.58 -38.22 2.15
C SER A 69 24.41 -38.75 0.71
N SER A 70 23.59 -39.79 0.52
CA SER A 70 23.24 -40.38 -0.77
C SER A 70 21.78 -40.04 -1.17
N ALA A 71 21.25 -38.90 -0.70
CA ALA A 71 19.87 -38.51 -0.89
C ALA A 71 19.48 -38.46 -2.37
N ARG A 72 20.35 -37.91 -3.25
CA ARG A 72 20.10 -37.82 -4.70
C ARG A 72 19.90 -39.19 -5.31
N GLU A 73 20.83 -40.11 -5.06
CA GLU A 73 20.81 -41.46 -5.61
C GLU A 73 19.59 -42.26 -5.12
N LEU A 74 19.26 -42.16 -3.86
CA LEU A 74 18.06 -42.80 -3.28
C LEU A 74 16.78 -42.26 -3.90
N ILE A 75 16.68 -40.95 -4.07
CA ILE A 75 15.52 -40.32 -4.71
C ILE A 75 15.39 -40.77 -6.17
N ILE A 76 16.47 -40.77 -6.94
CA ILE A 76 16.46 -41.26 -8.32
C ILE A 76 16.00 -42.74 -8.35
N GLU A 77 16.49 -43.59 -7.44
CA GLU A 77 16.06 -44.98 -7.37
C GLU A 77 14.56 -45.11 -7.06
N TRP A 78 14.04 -44.32 -6.11
CA TRP A 78 12.61 -44.34 -5.74
C TRP A 78 11.68 -43.73 -6.79
N THR A 79 12.20 -42.89 -7.72
CA THR A 79 11.42 -42.19 -8.73
C THR A 79 11.47 -42.81 -10.12
N LYS A 80 12.30 -43.86 -10.34
CA LYS A 80 12.49 -44.54 -11.66
C LYS A 80 11.18 -44.99 -12.29
N ASP A 81 10.29 -45.59 -11.49
CA ASP A 81 9.05 -46.22 -11.94
C ASP A 81 7.82 -45.46 -11.47
N LEU A 82 7.96 -44.16 -11.20
CA LEU A 82 6.83 -43.35 -10.80
C LEU A 82 5.87 -43.10 -11.95
N LEU A 83 4.68 -43.62 -11.78
CA LEU A 83 3.53 -43.44 -12.66
C LEU A 83 3.12 -41.95 -12.80
N SER A 84 2.37 -41.65 -13.85
CA SER A 84 1.77 -40.33 -14.00
C SER A 84 0.81 -40.00 -12.83
N TYR A 85 0.51 -38.76 -12.62
CA TYR A 85 -0.39 -38.28 -11.54
C TYR A 85 -1.75 -38.98 -11.53
N GLU A 86 -2.33 -39.27 -12.69
CA GLU A 86 -3.64 -39.93 -12.85
C GLU A 86 -3.62 -41.42 -12.50
N GLU A 87 -2.45 -42.05 -12.54
CA GLU A 87 -2.30 -43.47 -12.20
C GLU A 87 -2.00 -43.69 -10.71
N ARG A 88 -1.61 -42.65 -9.99
CA ARG A 88 -1.22 -42.67 -8.59
C ARG A 88 -2.35 -42.93 -7.61
N ALA A 89 -3.58 -42.49 -7.89
CA ALA A 89 -4.74 -42.74 -7.03
C ALA A 89 -4.99 -44.23 -6.71
N LYS A 90 -4.21 -45.11 -7.35
CA LYS A 90 -4.28 -46.58 -7.19
C LYS A 90 -3.09 -47.17 -6.41
N ASP A 91 -2.02 -46.39 -6.15
CA ASP A 91 -0.80 -46.88 -5.48
C ASP A 91 -0.67 -46.27 -4.08
N THR A 92 -1.23 -47.00 -3.10
CA THR A 92 -1.18 -46.60 -1.67
C THR A 92 0.24 -46.57 -1.09
N ASP A 93 1.16 -47.41 -1.61
CA ASP A 93 2.54 -47.48 -1.13
C ASP A 93 3.33 -46.25 -1.57
N LEU A 94 2.94 -45.65 -2.68
CA LEU A 94 3.57 -44.41 -3.14
C LEU A 94 3.33 -43.24 -2.17
N GLU A 95 2.10 -43.09 -1.74
CA GLU A 95 1.67 -41.98 -0.91
C GLU A 95 2.12 -42.10 0.55
N TYR A 96 2.08 -43.33 1.09
CA TYR A 96 2.32 -43.54 2.52
C TYR A 96 3.77 -43.95 2.87
N VAL A 97 4.54 -44.37 1.90
CA VAL A 97 5.94 -44.80 2.15
C VAL A 97 6.95 -44.09 1.28
N ARG A 98 6.76 -44.05 -0.02
CA ARG A 98 7.76 -43.59 -0.99
C ARG A 98 7.90 -42.06 -0.94
N ILE A 99 6.81 -41.29 -1.07
CA ILE A 99 6.85 -39.82 -0.99
C ILE A 99 7.34 -39.31 0.38
N PRO A 100 6.87 -39.86 1.51
CA PRO A 100 7.45 -39.52 2.82
C PRO A 100 8.95 -39.84 2.95
N SER A 101 9.44 -40.92 2.33
CA SER A 101 10.87 -41.23 2.35
C SER A 101 11.71 -40.27 1.51
N ILE A 102 11.20 -39.84 0.36
CA ILE A 102 11.81 -38.79 -0.48
C ILE A 102 11.93 -37.47 0.30
N TRP A 103 10.82 -37.04 0.91
CA TRP A 103 10.80 -35.85 1.76
C TRP A 103 11.82 -35.96 2.89
N ARG A 104 11.81 -37.10 3.60
CA ARG A 104 12.62 -37.29 4.80
C ARG A 104 14.13 -37.33 4.50
N VAL A 105 14.56 -38.04 3.45
CA VAL A 105 15.98 -38.08 3.08
C VAL A 105 16.49 -36.69 2.62
N ALA A 106 15.67 -35.98 1.86
CA ALA A 106 16.03 -34.67 1.34
C ALA A 106 16.12 -33.61 2.46
N ILE A 107 15.12 -33.57 3.37
CA ILE A 107 15.13 -32.59 4.48
C ILE A 107 16.28 -32.87 5.45
N LEU A 108 16.58 -34.13 5.76
CA LEU A 108 17.71 -34.47 6.63
C LEU A 108 19.06 -34.11 6.00
N ALA A 109 19.21 -34.27 4.69
CA ALA A 109 20.39 -33.87 3.95
C ALA A 109 20.60 -32.34 3.93
N VAL A 110 19.53 -31.58 3.76
CA VAL A 110 19.57 -30.10 3.74
C VAL A 110 19.83 -29.53 5.14
N ARG A 111 19.27 -30.14 6.17
CA ARG A 111 19.44 -29.67 7.55
C ARG A 111 20.83 -29.96 8.15
N ASP A 112 21.55 -30.94 7.64
CA ASP A 112 22.89 -31.26 8.13
C ASP A 112 23.95 -30.36 7.46
N PRO A 113 24.61 -29.44 8.16
CA PRO A 113 25.59 -28.52 7.58
C PRO A 113 26.74 -29.22 6.84
N VAL A 114 27.15 -30.42 7.29
CA VAL A 114 28.23 -31.19 6.65
C VAL A 114 27.81 -31.76 5.29
N THR A 115 26.54 -32.16 5.19
CA THR A 115 25.98 -32.78 3.96
C THR A 115 25.46 -31.73 3.01
N ARG A 116 24.90 -30.63 3.52
CA ARG A 116 24.20 -29.60 2.78
C ARG A 116 24.99 -29.05 1.59
N ASP A 117 26.20 -28.56 1.83
CA ASP A 117 27.00 -27.86 0.80
C ASP A 117 27.26 -28.75 -0.42
N ARG A 118 27.33 -30.05 -0.21
CA ARG A 118 27.54 -31.02 -1.29
C ARG A 118 26.24 -31.46 -1.96
N VAL A 119 25.21 -31.78 -1.18
CA VAL A 119 24.00 -32.44 -1.69
C VAL A 119 22.96 -31.43 -2.19
N MET A 120 22.96 -30.21 -1.66
CA MET A 120 21.96 -29.22 -2.01
C MET A 120 21.94 -28.84 -3.51
N PRO A 121 23.08 -28.58 -4.19
CA PRO A 121 23.07 -28.33 -5.63
C PRO A 121 22.47 -29.50 -6.42
N GLU A 122 22.76 -30.74 -6.02
CA GLU A 122 22.25 -31.94 -6.64
C GLU A 122 20.72 -32.11 -6.45
N LEU A 123 20.22 -31.77 -5.27
CA LEU A 123 18.78 -31.79 -4.96
C LEU A 123 18.03 -30.68 -5.67
N VAL A 124 18.61 -29.46 -5.76
CA VAL A 124 18.01 -28.34 -6.51
C VAL A 124 17.91 -28.73 -7.98
N ASP A 125 18.98 -29.27 -8.58
CA ASP A 125 18.94 -29.69 -9.99
C ASP A 125 17.87 -30.78 -10.24
N LEU A 126 17.69 -31.70 -9.31
CA LEU A 126 16.67 -32.76 -9.39
C LEU A 126 15.25 -32.24 -9.20
N ALA A 127 15.06 -31.27 -8.30
CA ALA A 127 13.77 -30.70 -7.95
C ALA A 127 13.19 -29.78 -9.03
N LEU A 128 14.02 -29.09 -9.80
CA LEU A 128 13.56 -28.13 -10.79
C LEU A 128 12.97 -28.81 -12.04
N PRO A 129 11.78 -28.36 -12.53
CA PRO A 129 11.20 -28.86 -13.77
C PRO A 129 12.03 -28.43 -14.99
N THR A 130 11.77 -29.00 -16.17
CA THR A 130 12.30 -28.44 -17.41
C THR A 130 11.67 -27.07 -17.72
N PRO A 131 12.30 -26.21 -18.52
CA PRO A 131 11.79 -24.85 -18.78
C PRO A 131 10.35 -24.77 -19.34
N THR A 132 9.87 -25.81 -19.97
CA THR A 132 8.51 -25.95 -20.52
C THR A 132 7.70 -27.09 -19.90
N GLY A 133 8.28 -27.81 -18.94
CA GLY A 133 7.69 -28.97 -18.29
C GLY A 133 6.67 -28.65 -17.22
N LYS A 134 5.97 -29.70 -16.77
CA LYS A 134 5.17 -29.69 -15.54
C LYS A 134 6.08 -30.04 -14.36
N MET A 135 5.70 -29.61 -13.19
CA MET A 135 6.33 -30.03 -11.94
C MET A 135 5.70 -31.34 -11.47
N ARG A 136 6.52 -32.32 -11.16
CA ARG A 136 6.04 -33.59 -10.60
C ARG A 136 5.90 -33.44 -9.08
N ASP A 137 5.00 -34.19 -8.44
CA ASP A 137 4.80 -34.03 -7.00
C ASP A 137 6.06 -34.28 -6.18
N TRP A 138 6.83 -35.29 -6.51
CA TRP A 138 8.08 -35.57 -5.82
C TRP A 138 9.09 -34.42 -5.99
N GLN A 139 9.05 -33.68 -7.09
CA GLN A 139 9.85 -32.47 -7.29
C GLN A 139 9.35 -31.34 -6.36
N SER A 140 8.04 -31.15 -6.25
CA SER A 140 7.44 -30.19 -5.29
C SER A 140 7.81 -30.54 -3.85
N VAL A 141 7.76 -31.82 -3.49
CA VAL A 141 8.15 -32.33 -2.18
C VAL A 141 9.63 -32.04 -1.87
N ILE A 142 10.53 -32.20 -2.83
CA ILE A 142 11.95 -31.90 -2.66
C ILE A 142 12.16 -30.38 -2.53
N LEU A 143 11.55 -29.59 -3.40
CA LEU A 143 11.77 -28.15 -3.42
C LEU A 143 11.11 -27.46 -2.22
N GLY A 144 9.77 -27.54 -2.12
CA GLY A 144 9.00 -26.86 -1.07
C GLY A 144 9.10 -27.57 0.29
N GLY A 145 8.84 -28.87 0.29
CA GLY A 145 8.77 -29.66 1.51
C GLY A 145 10.13 -29.93 2.16
N ALA A 146 11.19 -30.12 1.39
CA ALA A 146 12.49 -30.45 1.94
C ALA A 146 13.50 -29.29 1.87
N ILE A 147 13.80 -28.73 0.71
CA ILE A 147 14.84 -27.71 0.57
C ILE A 147 14.43 -26.42 1.29
N ILE A 148 13.31 -25.82 0.86
CA ILE A 148 12.84 -24.55 1.45
C ILE A 148 12.54 -24.72 2.93
N ASN A 149 11.82 -25.79 3.29
CA ASN A 149 11.48 -26.06 4.68
C ASN A 149 12.73 -26.33 5.52
N GLY A 150 13.67 -27.14 5.03
CA GLY A 150 14.89 -27.47 5.74
C GLY A 150 15.77 -26.26 6.02
N LEU A 151 15.94 -25.36 5.05
CA LEU A 151 16.65 -24.10 5.24
C LEU A 151 15.96 -23.22 6.30
N GLY A 152 14.63 -23.09 6.24
CA GLY A 152 13.86 -22.31 7.21
C GLY A 152 13.98 -22.87 8.64
N LEU A 153 13.99 -24.20 8.81
CA LEU A 153 14.17 -24.85 10.11
C LEU A 153 15.57 -24.62 10.70
N GLU A 154 16.58 -24.42 9.87
CA GLU A 154 17.94 -24.03 10.27
C GLU A 154 18.12 -22.51 10.44
N GLN A 155 17.03 -21.76 10.52
CA GLN A 155 17.00 -20.30 10.67
C GLN A 155 17.66 -19.52 9.52
N LEU A 156 17.92 -20.19 8.39
CA LEU A 156 18.37 -19.54 7.16
C LEU A 156 17.21 -18.90 6.42
N TRP A 157 17.50 -17.93 5.58
CA TRP A 157 16.50 -17.34 4.66
C TRP A 157 16.50 -18.13 3.35
N PRO A 158 15.50 -18.99 3.09
CA PRO A 158 15.53 -19.91 1.95
C PRO A 158 15.68 -19.20 0.61
N LYS A 159 15.04 -18.01 0.46
CA LYS A 159 15.15 -17.22 -0.76
C LYS A 159 16.59 -16.78 -1.04
N VAL A 160 17.27 -16.24 -0.05
CA VAL A 160 18.67 -15.77 -0.16
C VAL A 160 19.58 -16.91 -0.58
N GLU A 161 19.45 -18.06 0.09
CA GLU A 161 20.26 -19.24 -0.20
C GLU A 161 20.01 -19.76 -1.62
N LEU A 162 18.74 -19.89 -2.01
CA LEU A 162 18.38 -20.40 -3.35
C LEU A 162 18.75 -19.43 -4.48
N GLU A 163 18.55 -18.14 -4.30
CA GLU A 163 18.96 -17.14 -5.29
C GLU A 163 20.48 -17.15 -5.50
N LYS A 164 21.26 -17.35 -4.44
CA LYS A 164 22.69 -17.54 -4.54
C LYS A 164 23.03 -18.76 -5.42
N PHE A 165 22.47 -19.93 -5.11
CA PHE A 165 22.69 -21.15 -5.91
C PHE A 165 22.28 -20.99 -7.38
N ILE A 166 21.14 -20.36 -7.65
CA ILE A 166 20.67 -20.10 -9.01
C ILE A 166 21.60 -19.14 -9.75
N SER A 167 22.15 -18.14 -9.08
CA SER A 167 23.10 -17.19 -9.68
C SER A 167 24.45 -17.84 -10.05
N GLU A 168 24.91 -18.77 -9.23
CA GLU A 168 26.12 -19.57 -9.49
C GLU A 168 25.94 -20.60 -10.62
N HIS A 169 24.69 -20.96 -10.94
CA HIS A 169 24.32 -21.95 -11.94
C HIS A 169 23.29 -21.38 -12.95
N PRO A 170 23.69 -20.50 -13.88
CA PRO A 170 22.76 -19.82 -14.79
C PRO A 170 21.87 -20.73 -15.63
N VAL A 171 22.28 -21.96 -15.86
CA VAL A 171 21.49 -22.99 -16.57
C VAL A 171 20.19 -23.34 -15.82
N TRP A 172 20.12 -23.13 -14.52
CA TRP A 172 18.94 -23.40 -13.71
C TRP A 172 17.93 -22.26 -13.75
N LYS A 173 18.33 -21.05 -14.10
CA LYS A 173 17.42 -19.88 -14.07
C LYS A 173 16.09 -20.09 -14.79
N PRO A 174 16.06 -20.57 -16.07
CA PRO A 174 14.79 -20.82 -16.74
C PRO A 174 13.94 -21.91 -16.08
N ARG A 175 14.57 -22.89 -15.45
CA ARG A 175 13.90 -23.97 -14.70
C ARG A 175 13.34 -23.48 -13.38
N TRP A 176 14.10 -22.62 -12.69
CA TRP A 176 13.67 -21.94 -11.49
C TRP A 176 12.46 -21.04 -11.75
N ASP A 177 12.53 -20.17 -12.77
CA ASP A 177 11.40 -19.33 -13.16
C ASP A 177 10.16 -20.16 -13.50
N ARG A 178 10.34 -21.30 -14.14
CA ARG A 178 9.26 -22.24 -14.42
C ARG A 178 8.67 -22.83 -13.14
N ALA A 179 9.48 -23.18 -12.15
CA ALA A 179 9.01 -23.69 -10.87
C ALA A 179 8.16 -22.65 -10.12
N LEU A 180 8.59 -21.37 -10.12
CA LEU A 180 7.83 -20.27 -9.53
C LEU A 180 6.48 -20.05 -10.22
N GLU A 181 6.44 -20.09 -11.55
CA GLU A 181 5.18 -19.97 -12.32
C GLU A 181 4.22 -21.15 -12.06
N LEU A 182 4.73 -22.36 -11.97
CA LEU A 182 3.92 -23.54 -11.65
C LEU A 182 3.37 -23.45 -10.22
N ALA A 183 4.17 -23.02 -9.25
CA ALA A 183 3.70 -22.85 -7.88
C ALA A 183 2.52 -21.86 -7.76
N LYS A 184 2.49 -20.80 -8.60
CA LYS A 184 1.38 -19.84 -8.65
C LYS A 184 0.05 -20.48 -9.07
N SER A 185 0.07 -21.52 -9.91
CA SER A 185 -1.11 -22.27 -10.31
C SER A 185 -1.41 -23.43 -9.38
N ASP A 186 -0.38 -24.20 -9.02
CA ASP A 186 -0.54 -25.48 -8.33
C ASP A 186 -1.02 -25.30 -6.89
N ALA A 187 -0.61 -24.22 -6.21
CA ALA A 187 -1.10 -23.88 -4.87
C ALA A 187 -2.62 -23.71 -4.80
N TYR A 188 -3.24 -23.22 -5.87
CA TYR A 188 -4.68 -22.93 -5.94
C TYR A 188 -5.51 -24.01 -6.65
N ASP A 189 -4.88 -24.96 -7.32
CA ASP A 189 -5.62 -26.03 -8.03
C ASP A 189 -6.11 -27.09 -7.04
N THR A 190 -7.42 -27.09 -6.76
CA THR A 190 -8.06 -28.01 -5.83
C THR A 190 -8.04 -29.49 -6.28
N ARG A 191 -7.66 -29.77 -7.52
CA ARG A 191 -7.48 -31.14 -8.04
C ARG A 191 -6.15 -31.74 -7.57
N ILE A 192 -5.21 -30.90 -7.14
CA ILE A 192 -3.91 -31.30 -6.60
C ILE A 192 -4.07 -31.67 -5.11
N PRO A 193 -3.47 -32.76 -4.61
CA PRO A 193 -3.52 -33.11 -3.19
C PRO A 193 -3.03 -31.99 -2.27
N ALA A 194 -3.61 -31.89 -1.08
CA ALA A 194 -3.29 -30.84 -0.10
C ALA A 194 -1.80 -30.77 0.23
N GLY A 195 -1.12 -31.92 0.39
CA GLY A 195 0.33 -31.95 0.65
C GLY A 195 1.19 -31.39 -0.47
N THR A 196 0.82 -31.60 -1.75
CA THR A 196 1.53 -31.00 -2.88
C THR A 196 1.23 -29.49 -2.98
N ARG A 197 0.00 -29.08 -2.66
CA ARG A 197 -0.38 -27.67 -2.55
C ARG A 197 0.38 -26.97 -1.41
N TYR A 198 0.54 -27.65 -0.27
CA TYR A 198 1.41 -27.18 0.81
C TYR A 198 2.83 -26.90 0.31
N ASP A 199 3.43 -27.83 -0.45
CA ASP A 199 4.77 -27.66 -1.00
C ASP A 199 4.82 -26.47 -1.98
N ALA A 200 3.79 -26.32 -2.83
CA ALA A 200 3.67 -25.19 -3.74
C ALA A 200 3.54 -23.85 -2.97
N ILE A 201 2.78 -23.78 -1.89
CA ILE A 201 2.66 -22.58 -1.03
C ILE A 201 4.04 -22.22 -0.45
N ARG A 202 4.86 -23.19 -0.06
CA ARG A 202 6.22 -22.94 0.40
C ARG A 202 7.10 -22.30 -0.71
N VAL A 203 6.93 -22.74 -1.96
CA VAL A 203 7.65 -22.17 -3.11
C VAL A 203 7.18 -20.72 -3.39
N LEU A 204 5.90 -20.37 -3.14
CA LEU A 204 5.42 -18.99 -3.28
C LEU A 204 6.18 -17.98 -2.40
N ALA A 205 6.74 -18.40 -1.27
CA ALA A 205 7.56 -17.53 -0.43
C ALA A 205 8.86 -17.06 -1.12
N MET A 206 9.27 -17.71 -2.20
CA MET A 206 10.46 -17.34 -2.98
C MET A 206 10.20 -16.23 -4.01
N LEU A 207 8.96 -15.84 -4.23
CA LEU A 207 8.58 -14.70 -5.07
C LEU A 207 9.09 -13.37 -4.46
N PRO A 208 9.05 -12.24 -5.19
CA PRO A 208 9.23 -10.93 -4.60
C PRO A 208 8.28 -10.74 -3.40
N ALA A 209 8.75 -10.14 -2.31
CA ALA A 209 8.08 -10.19 -1.00
C ALA A 209 6.61 -9.78 -1.05
N GLN A 210 6.27 -8.70 -1.74
CA GLN A 210 4.87 -8.23 -1.85
C GLN A 210 3.98 -9.22 -2.65
N GLU A 211 4.51 -9.80 -3.72
CA GLU A 211 3.81 -10.83 -4.49
C GLU A 211 3.62 -12.10 -3.65
N ALA A 212 4.67 -12.52 -2.93
CA ALA A 212 4.62 -13.65 -2.02
C ALA A 212 3.54 -13.47 -0.94
N LEU A 213 3.52 -12.33 -0.27
CA LEU A 213 2.50 -12.00 0.74
C LEU A 213 1.08 -12.06 0.15
N ALA A 214 0.86 -11.43 -1.01
CA ALA A 214 -0.45 -11.43 -1.67
C ALA A 214 -0.92 -12.85 -2.07
N LYS A 215 0.01 -13.73 -2.44
CA LYS A 215 -0.29 -15.11 -2.85
C LYS A 215 -0.42 -16.09 -1.69
N VAL A 216 0.28 -15.88 -0.59
CA VAL A 216 0.30 -16.79 0.56
C VAL A 216 -0.82 -16.48 1.57
N THR A 217 -1.07 -15.21 1.86
CA THR A 217 -2.05 -14.78 2.87
C THR A 217 -3.45 -15.41 2.72
N PRO A 218 -4.03 -15.58 1.51
CA PRO A 218 -5.36 -16.17 1.37
C PRO A 218 -5.51 -17.56 1.99
N PHE A 219 -4.44 -18.33 2.10
CA PHE A 219 -4.48 -19.67 2.68
C PHE A 219 -4.58 -19.67 4.21
N LEU A 220 -4.41 -18.54 4.88
CA LEU A 220 -4.66 -18.41 6.33
C LEU A 220 -6.15 -18.54 6.66
N ASP A 221 -7.04 -18.08 5.77
CA ASP A 221 -8.51 -18.11 5.91
C ASP A 221 -9.17 -19.08 4.91
N ASP A 222 -8.48 -20.15 4.52
CA ASP A 222 -9.01 -21.16 3.59
C ASP A 222 -10.37 -21.71 4.12
N ASN A 223 -11.39 -21.64 3.28
CA ASN A 223 -12.75 -22.09 3.58
C ASN A 223 -13.02 -23.53 3.15
N ASN A 224 -11.98 -24.35 3.00
CA ASN A 224 -12.16 -25.77 2.67
C ASN A 224 -13.06 -26.45 3.70
N PRO A 225 -14.11 -27.20 3.26
CA PRO A 225 -15.02 -27.88 4.16
C PRO A 225 -14.36 -29.07 4.90
N ASP A 226 -13.26 -29.62 4.39
CA ASP A 226 -12.47 -30.64 5.06
C ASP A 226 -11.46 -29.96 6.04
N PRO A 227 -11.64 -30.15 7.36
CA PRO A 227 -10.76 -29.54 8.35
C PRO A 227 -9.29 -29.93 8.22
N ALA A 228 -9.01 -31.18 7.78
CA ALA A 228 -7.63 -31.65 7.65
C ALA A 228 -6.92 -30.95 6.47
N ILE A 229 -7.59 -30.80 5.34
CA ILE A 229 -7.08 -30.05 4.19
C ILE A 229 -6.85 -28.57 4.58
N LYS A 230 -7.83 -27.97 5.25
CA LYS A 230 -7.73 -26.58 5.75
C LYS A 230 -6.51 -26.42 6.66
N GLU A 231 -6.34 -27.29 7.63
CA GLU A 231 -5.22 -27.22 8.59
C GLU A 231 -3.86 -27.36 7.88
N GLU A 232 -3.76 -28.26 6.89
CA GLU A 232 -2.53 -28.46 6.12
C GLU A 232 -2.17 -27.24 5.27
N LEU A 233 -3.12 -26.62 4.58
CA LEU A 233 -2.89 -25.42 3.78
C LEU A 233 -2.57 -24.20 4.64
N GLN A 234 -3.23 -24.05 5.79
CA GLN A 234 -2.89 -23.02 6.78
C GLN A 234 -1.46 -23.21 7.30
N MET A 235 -1.05 -24.45 7.59
CA MET A 235 0.33 -24.75 8.00
C MET A 235 1.34 -24.33 6.91
N GLY A 236 1.03 -24.63 5.66
CA GLY A 236 1.83 -24.19 4.51
C GLY A 236 1.98 -22.65 4.45
N ALA A 237 0.88 -21.93 4.67
CA ALA A 237 0.85 -20.47 4.66
C ALA A 237 1.66 -19.87 5.83
N VAL A 238 1.45 -20.36 7.05
CA VAL A 238 2.21 -19.91 8.23
C VAL A 238 3.71 -20.13 8.04
N SER A 239 4.09 -21.30 7.56
CA SER A 239 5.48 -21.64 7.31
C SER A 239 6.10 -20.80 6.18
N ALA A 240 5.35 -20.56 5.09
CA ALA A 240 5.78 -19.70 4.00
C ALA A 240 5.97 -18.24 4.46
N LEU A 241 5.02 -17.70 5.25
CA LEU A 241 5.14 -16.36 5.85
C LEU A 241 6.36 -16.26 6.78
N SER A 242 6.69 -17.34 7.52
CA SER A 242 7.91 -17.36 8.32
C SER A 242 9.17 -17.12 7.49
N ASP A 243 9.21 -17.63 6.25
CA ASP A 243 10.38 -17.55 5.36
C ASP A 243 10.43 -16.26 4.51
N ILE A 244 9.42 -15.40 4.58
CA ILE A 244 9.42 -14.11 3.90
C ILE A 244 10.10 -13.07 4.80
N GLU A 245 11.26 -12.58 4.40
CA GLU A 245 11.97 -11.50 5.08
C GLU A 245 11.34 -10.14 4.72
N HIS A 246 10.14 -9.89 5.24
CA HIS A 246 9.41 -8.64 5.02
C HIS A 246 8.46 -8.36 6.20
N PRO A 247 8.41 -7.12 6.72
CA PRO A 247 7.55 -6.77 7.86
C PRO A 247 6.06 -6.99 7.61
N GLY A 248 5.61 -6.87 6.37
CA GLY A 248 4.20 -7.09 5.97
C GLY A 248 3.65 -8.48 6.24
N MET A 249 4.48 -9.46 6.63
CA MET A 249 4.01 -10.79 7.04
C MET A 249 3.31 -10.81 8.41
N PHE A 250 3.61 -9.84 9.26
CA PHE A 250 3.20 -9.87 10.67
C PHE A 250 1.69 -9.63 10.83
N GLU A 251 1.16 -8.60 10.19
CA GLU A 251 -0.25 -8.20 10.28
C GLU A 251 -1.25 -9.29 9.84
N PRO A 252 -1.11 -9.91 8.65
CA PRO A 252 -2.00 -11.00 8.24
C PRO A 252 -1.95 -12.20 9.17
N LEU A 253 -0.76 -12.51 9.69
CA LEU A 253 -0.58 -13.65 10.58
C LEU A 253 -1.22 -13.40 11.95
N LEU A 254 -1.14 -12.19 12.49
CA LEU A 254 -1.85 -11.79 13.71
C LEU A 254 -3.36 -11.82 13.53
N ALA A 255 -3.88 -11.31 12.42
CA ALA A 255 -5.32 -11.30 12.14
C ALA A 255 -5.91 -12.71 12.06
N ALA A 256 -5.14 -13.67 11.56
CA ALA A 256 -5.54 -15.07 11.47
C ALA A 256 -5.31 -15.85 12.78
N TYR A 257 -4.41 -15.41 13.65
CA TYR A 257 -3.83 -16.19 14.76
C TYR A 257 -4.87 -16.91 15.62
N ALA A 258 -5.92 -16.21 16.07
CA ALA A 258 -6.95 -16.78 16.93
C ALA A 258 -7.79 -17.87 16.24
N LYS A 259 -7.83 -17.87 14.92
CA LYS A 259 -8.62 -18.80 14.08
C LYS A 259 -7.82 -20.03 13.61
N LEU A 260 -6.48 -19.99 13.78
CA LEU A 260 -5.62 -21.09 13.38
C LEU A 260 -5.81 -22.30 14.32
N ALA A 261 -5.59 -23.50 13.78
CA ALA A 261 -5.49 -24.71 14.57
C ALA A 261 -4.34 -24.62 15.59
N ARG A 262 -4.45 -25.31 16.73
CA ARG A 262 -3.44 -25.21 17.84
C ARG A 262 -2.00 -25.44 17.38
N GLY A 263 -1.76 -26.41 16.51
CA GLY A 263 -0.44 -26.67 15.93
C GLY A 263 0.07 -25.48 15.12
N ASN A 264 -0.79 -24.91 14.29
CA ASN A 264 -0.49 -23.76 13.46
C ASN A 264 -0.31 -22.47 14.28
N GLN A 265 -1.00 -22.32 15.43
CA GLN A 265 -0.73 -21.23 16.37
C GLN A 265 0.67 -21.29 16.97
N ALA A 266 1.18 -22.48 17.27
CA ALA A 266 2.55 -22.64 17.76
C ALA A 266 3.57 -22.22 16.69
N LEU A 267 3.41 -22.70 15.46
CA LEU A 267 4.24 -22.30 14.31
C LEU A 267 4.17 -20.79 14.04
N ALA A 268 2.98 -20.20 14.11
CA ALA A 268 2.80 -18.77 13.92
C ALA A 268 3.53 -17.95 14.98
N ARG A 269 3.54 -18.38 16.25
CA ARG A 269 4.33 -17.74 17.29
C ARG A 269 5.84 -17.82 17.01
N GLU A 270 6.34 -18.96 16.57
CA GLU A 270 7.74 -19.13 16.18
C GLU A 270 8.08 -18.18 15.00
N ALA A 271 7.23 -18.12 13.99
CA ALA A 271 7.40 -17.21 12.86
C ALA A 271 7.44 -15.74 13.29
N MET A 272 6.57 -15.35 14.25
CA MET A 272 6.51 -14.00 14.80
C MET A 272 7.62 -13.67 15.80
N GLN A 273 8.48 -14.62 16.13
CA GLN A 273 9.63 -14.43 17.04
C GLN A 273 10.97 -14.75 16.38
N ARG A 274 10.99 -14.94 15.07
CA ARG A 274 12.18 -15.38 14.33
C ARG A 274 13.32 -14.34 14.31
N THR A 275 13.02 -13.06 14.43
CA THR A 275 14.00 -11.97 14.51
C THR A 275 13.72 -11.10 15.72
N ASP A 276 14.70 -10.32 16.17
CA ASP A 276 14.51 -9.42 17.31
C ASP A 276 13.42 -8.38 17.04
N GLN A 277 13.33 -7.87 15.82
CA GLN A 277 12.24 -6.97 15.41
C GLN A 277 10.86 -7.65 15.50
N ARG A 278 10.75 -8.91 15.10
CA ARG A 278 9.50 -9.68 15.21
C ARG A 278 9.14 -10.00 16.66
N LYS A 279 10.13 -10.28 17.52
CA LYS A 279 9.92 -10.46 18.98
C LYS A 279 9.34 -9.20 19.60
N LEU A 280 9.94 -8.07 19.26
CA LEU A 280 9.48 -6.77 19.75
C LEU A 280 8.02 -6.49 19.35
N ALA A 281 7.67 -6.73 18.09
CA ALA A 281 6.30 -6.62 17.59
C ALA A 281 5.32 -7.57 18.31
N TRP A 282 5.76 -8.77 18.62
CA TRP A 282 4.98 -9.72 19.40
C TRP A 282 4.74 -9.26 20.85
N ASP A 283 5.75 -8.69 21.51
CA ASP A 283 5.64 -8.17 22.87
C ASP A 283 4.67 -6.97 22.92
N ILE A 284 4.71 -6.10 21.91
CA ILE A 284 3.75 -5.01 21.71
C ILE A 284 2.31 -5.56 21.61
N TYR A 285 2.10 -6.54 20.74
CA TYR A 285 0.80 -7.19 20.58
C TYR A 285 0.28 -7.80 21.89
N GLN A 286 1.15 -8.51 22.63
CA GLN A 286 0.78 -9.10 23.92
C GLN A 286 0.43 -8.04 24.98
N SER A 287 1.15 -6.92 25.00
CA SER A 287 0.87 -5.80 25.90
C SER A 287 -0.49 -5.15 25.57
N ASP A 288 -0.76 -4.95 24.29
CA ASP A 288 -2.04 -4.37 23.84
C ASP A 288 -3.24 -5.29 24.14
N LEU A 289 -3.09 -6.60 23.98
CA LEU A 289 -4.12 -7.58 24.39
C LEU A 289 -4.43 -7.55 25.89
N LYS A 290 -3.45 -7.19 26.73
CA LYS A 290 -3.62 -7.08 28.18
C LYS A 290 -4.08 -5.69 28.64
N GLU A 291 -4.23 -4.75 27.69
CA GLU A 291 -4.60 -3.37 27.94
C GLU A 291 -3.73 -2.69 29.02
N GLN A 292 -2.43 -2.99 29.03
CA GLN A 292 -1.49 -2.46 30.03
C GLN A 292 -1.26 -0.96 29.79
N VAL A 293 -1.66 -0.13 30.75
CA VAL A 293 -1.37 1.32 30.76
C VAL A 293 -0.10 1.64 31.51
N TYR A 294 0.63 2.67 31.04
CA TYR A 294 1.88 3.17 31.61
C TYR A 294 2.96 2.11 31.79
N PHE A 295 2.96 1.13 30.90
CA PHE A 295 3.99 0.08 30.83
C PHE A 295 4.86 0.31 29.58
N PRO A 296 6.06 0.90 29.73
CA PRO A 296 6.92 1.20 28.60
C PRO A 296 7.52 -0.03 27.97
N LEU A 297 7.56 -0.05 26.66
CA LEU A 297 8.24 -1.02 25.81
C LEU A 297 9.02 -0.29 24.72
N PRO A 298 10.17 -0.79 24.28
CA PRO A 298 10.76 -0.32 23.04
C PRO A 298 9.76 -0.48 21.89
N LEU A 299 9.64 0.51 21.03
CA LEU A 299 8.91 0.41 19.76
C LEU A 299 9.87 -0.01 18.64
N THR A 300 11.11 0.49 18.65
CA THR A 300 12.15 0.10 17.69
C THR A 300 13.33 -0.57 18.39
N LEU A 301 14.16 -1.23 17.61
CA LEU A 301 15.47 -1.69 18.08
C LEU A 301 16.36 -0.46 18.39
N ASP A 302 17.45 -0.71 19.11
CA ASP A 302 18.45 0.32 19.41
C ASP A 302 19.17 0.77 18.13
N HIS A 303 19.57 2.03 18.08
CA HIS A 303 20.34 2.66 17.01
C HIS A 303 19.65 2.68 15.63
N VAL A 304 18.31 2.56 15.60
CA VAL A 304 17.50 2.80 14.40
C VAL A 304 17.51 4.29 14.03
N PHE A 305 17.67 5.14 15.04
CA PHE A 305 17.88 6.57 14.89
C PHE A 305 19.27 6.98 15.43
N THR A 306 19.72 8.16 15.05
CA THR A 306 20.94 8.73 15.63
C THR A 306 20.68 9.32 17.02
N GLU A 307 21.74 9.77 17.72
CA GLU A 307 21.64 10.54 18.98
C GLU A 307 20.92 11.88 18.84
N GLY A 308 20.52 12.27 17.64
CA GLY A 308 19.70 13.44 17.35
C GLY A 308 18.23 13.13 17.13
N ILE A 309 17.75 11.95 17.53
CA ILE A 309 16.33 11.59 17.39
C ILE A 309 15.43 12.59 18.09
N GLU A 310 14.44 13.14 17.36
CA GLU A 310 13.54 14.20 17.82
C GLU A 310 12.21 14.17 17.07
N GLY A 311 11.29 15.06 17.48
CA GLY A 311 10.08 15.44 16.78
C GLY A 311 9.16 14.27 16.42
N PRO A 312 8.77 13.40 17.36
CA PRO A 312 7.85 12.30 17.02
C PRO A 312 6.47 12.87 16.74
N VAL A 313 5.82 12.34 15.68
CA VAL A 313 4.41 12.58 15.40
C VAL A 313 3.79 11.30 14.86
N SER A 314 2.53 11.03 15.20
CA SER A 314 1.84 9.82 14.76
C SER A 314 0.65 10.14 13.87
N ASP A 315 0.46 9.31 12.84
CA ASP A 315 -0.74 9.35 12.02
C ASP A 315 -1.89 8.47 12.59
N GLU A 316 -3.06 8.56 11.97
CA GLU A 316 -4.25 7.80 12.38
C GLU A 316 -4.13 6.28 12.17
N GLN A 317 -3.16 5.81 11.38
CA GLN A 317 -2.82 4.40 11.22
C GLN A 317 -1.86 3.90 12.31
N GLY A 318 -1.35 4.81 13.16
CA GLY A 318 -0.39 4.50 14.21
C GLY A 318 1.05 4.40 13.73
N ASN A 319 1.36 4.92 12.52
CA ASN A 319 2.75 5.11 12.14
C ASN A 319 3.32 6.31 12.87
N VAL A 320 4.59 6.23 13.26
CA VAL A 320 5.32 7.32 13.92
C VAL A 320 6.39 7.85 12.97
N TYR A 321 6.42 9.15 12.79
CA TYR A 321 7.47 9.85 12.06
C TYR A 321 8.38 10.54 13.06
N ALA A 322 9.70 10.45 12.88
CA ALA A 322 10.68 11.11 13.70
C ALA A 322 11.93 11.46 12.88
N VAL A 323 12.65 12.52 13.30
CA VAL A 323 13.84 12.98 12.58
C VAL A 323 15.07 12.15 12.90
N ASN A 324 16.07 12.21 11.99
CA ASN A 324 17.41 11.64 12.12
C ASN A 324 17.45 10.10 12.13
N PHE A 325 16.66 9.49 11.24
CA PHE A 325 16.64 8.05 10.99
C PHE A 325 17.94 7.58 10.33
N HIS A 326 18.69 6.70 10.98
CA HIS A 326 20.02 6.20 10.61
C HIS A 326 21.11 7.27 10.42
N LYS A 327 20.78 8.46 9.97
CA LYS A 327 21.69 9.60 9.80
C LYS A 327 20.95 10.92 9.98
N GLN A 328 21.68 12.01 10.22
CA GLN A 328 21.10 13.35 10.25
C GLN A 328 20.46 13.71 8.90
N GLN A 329 19.63 14.74 8.85
CA GLN A 329 18.87 15.23 7.70
C GLN A 329 17.69 14.35 7.28
N THR A 330 17.49 13.18 7.87
CA THR A 330 16.47 12.23 7.45
C THR A 330 15.26 12.24 8.36
N ILE A 331 14.12 11.78 7.84
CA ILE A 331 12.90 11.48 8.59
C ILE A 331 12.58 10.03 8.37
N GLY A 332 12.48 9.28 9.46
CA GLY A 332 12.04 7.89 9.46
C GLY A 332 10.53 7.79 9.63
N LYS A 333 9.96 6.76 9.04
CA LYS A 333 8.60 6.29 9.30
C LYS A 333 8.68 4.92 9.95
N VAL A 334 8.06 4.78 11.11
CA VAL A 334 8.00 3.55 11.89
C VAL A 334 6.54 3.11 11.99
N ASP A 335 6.24 1.86 11.63
CA ASP A 335 4.89 1.33 11.78
C ASP A 335 4.57 0.98 13.24
N ARG A 336 3.32 0.64 13.53
CA ARG A 336 2.87 0.30 14.90
C ARG A 336 3.56 -0.92 15.49
N TRP A 337 4.28 -1.69 14.68
CA TRP A 337 5.03 -2.88 15.07
C TRP A 337 6.54 -2.63 15.17
N GLY A 338 6.96 -1.36 14.98
CA GLY A 338 8.34 -0.94 15.14
C GLY A 338 9.23 -1.12 13.92
N ASN A 339 8.66 -1.47 12.76
CA ASN A 339 9.44 -1.55 11.53
C ASN A 339 9.68 -0.14 10.99
N GLY A 340 10.96 0.28 10.97
CA GLY A 340 11.39 1.58 10.47
C GLY A 340 11.78 1.56 9.00
N SER A 341 11.55 2.67 8.31
CA SER A 341 12.00 2.93 6.95
C SER A 341 12.36 4.39 6.76
N LEU A 342 13.33 4.68 5.90
CA LEU A 342 13.61 6.04 5.47
C LEU A 342 12.38 6.59 4.73
N TRP A 343 11.86 7.74 5.18
CA TRP A 343 10.66 8.32 4.60
C TRP A 343 10.93 9.58 3.77
N ALA A 344 11.78 10.47 4.29
CA ALA A 344 12.18 11.69 3.60
C ALA A 344 13.61 12.09 3.98
N THR A 345 14.23 12.93 3.15
CA THR A 345 15.52 13.56 3.43
C THR A 345 15.37 15.06 3.23
N LEU A 346 15.74 15.86 4.23
CA LEU A 346 15.68 17.32 4.13
C LEU A 346 16.73 17.83 3.12
N PRO A 347 16.41 18.86 2.35
CA PRO A 347 17.33 19.42 1.37
C PRO A 347 18.46 20.21 2.03
N ASP A 348 19.44 20.59 1.24
CA ASP A 348 20.59 21.40 1.64
C ASP A 348 21.38 20.76 2.80
N GLN A 349 21.59 21.48 3.89
CA GLN A 349 22.20 21.00 5.14
C GLN A 349 21.16 20.91 6.27
N GLY A 350 19.86 20.91 5.92
CA GLY A 350 18.77 20.96 6.88
C GLY A 350 18.78 19.81 7.87
N VAL A 351 18.59 20.10 9.14
CA VAL A 351 18.44 19.10 10.21
C VAL A 351 17.12 19.36 10.94
N GLY A 352 16.24 18.37 10.86
CA GLY A 352 14.93 18.46 11.50
C GLY A 352 14.99 18.35 13.02
N ASN A 353 14.00 18.96 13.68
CA ASN A 353 13.74 18.84 15.11
C ASN A 353 12.24 18.56 15.32
N GLY A 354 11.45 19.47 15.86
CA GLY A 354 10.02 19.27 16.13
C GLY A 354 9.19 19.03 14.87
N ILE A 355 8.20 18.15 14.97
CA ILE A 355 7.21 17.88 13.91
C ILE A 355 5.80 17.98 14.46
N VAL A 356 4.90 18.60 13.69
CA VAL A 356 3.45 18.56 13.94
C VAL A 356 2.70 18.24 12.65
N LEU A 357 1.47 17.74 12.78
CA LEU A 357 0.58 17.55 11.63
C LEU A 357 -0.30 18.79 11.43
N ASP A 358 -0.41 19.26 10.20
CA ASP A 358 -1.37 20.31 9.86
C ASP A 358 -2.80 19.76 9.69
N SER A 359 -3.75 20.65 9.39
CA SER A 359 -5.17 20.30 9.19
C SER A 359 -5.42 19.31 8.03
N GLN A 360 -4.44 19.08 7.17
CA GLN A 360 -4.50 18.15 6.06
C GLN A 360 -3.75 16.85 6.35
N GLY A 361 -3.14 16.75 7.54
CA GLY A 361 -2.33 15.63 7.95
C GLY A 361 -0.93 15.62 7.30
N ASP A 362 -0.46 16.75 6.76
CA ASP A 362 0.92 16.88 6.28
C ASP A 362 1.85 17.23 7.45
N LEU A 363 3.12 16.80 7.36
CA LEU A 363 4.10 17.08 8.38
C LEU A 363 4.63 18.53 8.21
N LEU A 364 4.63 19.30 9.29
CA LEU A 364 5.38 20.54 9.38
C LEU A 364 6.60 20.27 10.26
N VAL A 365 7.79 20.46 9.70
CA VAL A 365 9.08 20.07 10.31
C VAL A 365 9.93 21.30 10.54
N ALA A 366 10.30 21.55 11.79
CA ALA A 366 11.27 22.61 12.12
C ALA A 366 12.67 22.16 11.69
N ASP A 367 13.34 22.98 10.90
CA ASP A 367 14.74 22.83 10.48
C ASP A 367 15.57 23.88 11.20
N TYR A 368 16.32 23.45 12.22
CA TYR A 368 17.04 24.37 13.09
C TYR A 368 18.38 24.85 12.52
N VAL A 369 18.87 24.22 11.45
CA VAL A 369 20.12 24.59 10.77
C VAL A 369 19.86 25.65 9.71
N GLU A 370 18.81 25.46 8.89
CA GLU A 370 18.49 26.35 7.77
C GLU A 370 17.45 27.42 8.15
N HIS A 371 17.00 27.48 9.43
CA HIS A 371 16.00 28.41 9.95
C HIS A 371 14.68 28.37 9.15
N LYS A 372 14.28 27.16 8.77
CA LYS A 372 13.12 26.90 7.91
C LYS A 372 12.09 26.05 8.64
N ILE A 373 10.86 26.10 8.15
CA ILE A 373 9.84 25.08 8.43
C ILE A 373 9.45 24.46 7.09
N TRP A 374 9.64 23.17 6.97
CA TRP A 374 9.29 22.40 5.81
C TRP A 374 7.88 21.81 5.95
N ARG A 375 7.10 21.85 4.88
CA ARG A 375 5.86 21.07 4.77
C ARG A 375 6.14 19.84 3.92
N ILE A 376 5.80 18.67 4.45
CA ILE A 376 6.00 17.39 3.78
C ILE A 376 4.65 16.71 3.62
N ASP A 377 4.25 16.49 2.38
CA ASP A 377 3.05 15.71 2.07
C ASP A 377 3.20 14.29 2.61
N ARG A 378 2.33 13.91 3.55
CA ARG A 378 2.44 12.64 4.27
C ARG A 378 2.26 11.40 3.38
N VAL A 379 1.57 11.51 2.28
CA VAL A 379 1.31 10.39 1.36
C VAL A 379 2.50 10.17 0.43
N THR A 380 3.08 11.24 -0.10
CA THR A 380 4.09 11.19 -1.15
C THR A 380 5.52 11.40 -0.65
N GLY A 381 5.70 11.94 0.56
CA GLY A 381 7.01 12.34 1.08
C GLY A 381 7.59 13.62 0.45
N ARG A 382 6.81 14.34 -0.34
CA ARG A 382 7.27 15.53 -1.05
C ARG A 382 7.28 16.77 -0.16
N MET A 383 8.36 17.57 -0.29
CA MET A 383 8.58 18.74 0.54
C MET A 383 8.30 20.02 -0.20
N SER A 384 7.83 21.02 0.55
CA SER A 384 7.74 22.42 0.14
C SER A 384 8.16 23.33 1.29
N LEU A 385 8.71 24.47 0.98
CA LEU A 385 9.03 25.48 1.99
C LEU A 385 7.73 26.06 2.54
N TYR A 386 7.50 25.93 3.86
CA TYR A 386 6.37 26.55 4.54
C TYR A 386 6.72 27.93 5.09
N CYS A 387 7.87 28.05 5.78
CA CYS A 387 8.36 29.30 6.35
C CYS A 387 9.88 29.34 6.27
N HIS A 388 10.45 30.52 5.98
CA HIS A 388 11.88 30.81 6.13
C HIS A 388 12.03 32.16 6.83
N GLU A 389 12.53 32.15 8.05
CA GLU A 389 12.77 33.34 8.84
C GLU A 389 14.22 33.36 9.37
N PRO A 390 15.12 34.07 8.67
CA PRO A 390 16.55 34.11 9.05
C PRO A 390 16.85 34.67 10.44
N ALA A 391 15.88 35.37 11.06
CA ALA A 391 16.02 35.88 12.42
C ALA A 391 15.74 34.84 13.50
N MET A 392 15.21 33.67 13.16
CA MET A 392 15.17 32.54 14.08
C MET A 392 16.59 32.11 14.40
N ASN A 393 16.83 31.69 15.64
CA ASN A 393 18.12 31.13 16.04
C ASN A 393 18.18 29.62 15.81
N GLN A 394 17.21 28.88 16.34
CA GLN A 394 17.06 27.43 16.21
C GLN A 394 15.60 27.05 16.38
N PRO A 395 14.73 27.17 15.35
CA PRO A 395 13.37 26.69 15.50
C PRO A 395 13.42 25.20 15.92
N ASN A 396 12.92 24.96 17.14
CA ASN A 396 13.11 23.69 17.86
C ASN A 396 11.83 22.85 17.83
N ASP A 397 10.93 23.00 18.82
CA ASP A 397 9.66 22.26 18.84
C ASP A 397 8.51 23.12 18.32
N LEU A 398 7.48 22.47 17.84
CA LEU A 398 6.32 23.07 17.20
C LEU A 398 5.02 22.72 17.95
N ALA A 399 4.11 23.67 18.03
CA ALA A 399 2.72 23.48 18.44
C ALA A 399 1.78 24.08 17.39
N ILE A 400 0.61 23.48 17.20
CA ILE A 400 -0.39 23.99 16.26
C ILE A 400 -1.71 24.25 16.98
N GLY A 401 -2.26 25.45 16.79
CA GLY A 401 -3.55 25.84 17.31
C GLY A 401 -4.72 25.27 16.49
N ASP A 402 -5.93 25.33 17.06
CA ASP A 402 -7.15 24.91 16.35
C ASP A 402 -7.47 25.84 15.16
N ASP A 403 -6.90 27.04 15.15
CA ASP A 403 -6.93 28.02 14.05
C ASP A 403 -5.90 27.70 12.93
N GLY A 404 -5.10 26.64 13.09
CA GLY A 404 -4.05 26.23 12.15
C GLY A 404 -2.81 27.13 12.17
N MET A 405 -2.67 28.04 13.16
CA MET A 405 -1.45 28.81 13.36
C MET A 405 -0.41 27.99 14.10
N LEU A 406 0.87 28.12 13.71
CA LEU A 406 1.98 27.48 14.41
C LEU A 406 2.54 28.39 15.49
N TYR A 407 3.02 27.77 16.55
CA TYR A 407 3.94 28.35 17.52
C TYR A 407 5.24 27.54 17.49
N ALA A 408 6.38 28.20 17.37
CA ALA A 408 7.69 27.59 17.37
C ALA A 408 8.50 28.10 18.56
N SER A 409 9.09 27.21 19.33
CA SER A 409 10.12 27.56 20.32
C SER A 409 11.44 27.78 19.59
N ASP A 410 12.18 28.79 20.04
CA ASP A 410 13.44 29.22 19.42
C ASP A 410 14.50 29.50 20.49
N PRO A 411 15.20 28.47 20.99
CA PRO A 411 16.22 28.60 22.00
C PRO A 411 17.52 29.17 21.46
N ASN A 412 18.26 29.89 22.33
CA ASN A 412 19.69 30.19 22.16
C ASN A 412 20.43 29.54 23.34
N TRP A 413 20.95 28.37 23.15
CA TRP A 413 21.59 27.56 24.21
C TRP A 413 22.83 28.24 24.78
N SER A 414 23.63 28.90 23.91
CA SER A 414 24.89 29.56 24.31
C SER A 414 24.66 30.73 25.28
N ASN A 415 23.54 31.42 25.13
CA ASN A 415 23.19 32.60 25.93
C ASN A 415 22.15 32.30 27.02
N SER A 416 21.62 31.03 27.04
CA SER A 416 20.53 30.62 27.92
C SER A 416 19.27 31.50 27.80
N THR A 417 18.94 31.89 26.56
CA THR A 417 17.78 32.70 26.18
C THR A 417 16.90 31.99 25.17
N GLY A 418 15.73 32.57 24.88
CA GLY A 418 14.85 32.01 23.86
C GLY A 418 13.69 32.92 23.51
N ARG A 419 12.98 32.56 22.48
CA ARG A 419 11.81 33.23 21.91
C ARG A 419 10.71 32.27 21.59
N ILE A 420 9.52 32.80 21.33
CA ILE A 420 8.39 32.10 20.77
C ILE A 420 7.94 32.83 19.53
N TRP A 421 7.91 32.11 18.43
CA TRP A 421 7.41 32.62 17.16
C TRP A 421 5.99 32.13 16.92
N ARG A 422 5.16 32.95 16.30
CA ARG A 422 3.88 32.57 15.71
C ARG A 422 4.00 32.65 14.19
N ILE A 423 3.63 31.59 13.49
CA ILE A 423 3.70 31.48 12.03
C ILE A 423 2.28 31.27 11.51
N ASP A 424 1.85 32.10 10.59
CA ASP A 424 0.52 32.02 10.04
C ASP A 424 0.42 30.96 8.91
N ARG A 425 -0.81 30.73 8.42
CA ARG A 425 -1.07 29.74 7.35
C ARG A 425 -0.39 30.08 6.02
N LYS A 426 0.15 31.30 5.86
CA LYS A 426 0.92 31.73 4.68
C LYS A 426 2.42 31.58 4.88
N GLY A 427 2.86 31.18 6.07
CA GLY A 427 4.27 31.06 6.43
C GLY A 427 4.90 32.36 6.92
N GLU A 428 4.10 33.41 7.22
CA GLU A 428 4.62 34.66 7.81
C GLU A 428 4.88 34.46 9.31
N ALA A 429 6.12 34.67 9.74
CA ALA A 429 6.55 34.52 11.12
C ALA A 429 6.60 35.87 11.88
N LYS A 430 6.18 35.84 13.17
CA LYS A 430 6.25 36.99 14.07
C LYS A 430 6.62 36.53 15.48
N ILE A 431 7.51 37.27 16.16
CA ILE A 431 7.82 37.03 17.56
C ILE A 431 6.59 37.40 18.41
N VAL A 432 6.12 36.45 19.24
CA VAL A 432 4.99 36.66 20.16
C VAL A 432 5.39 36.64 21.63
N ALA A 433 6.61 36.15 21.95
CA ALA A 433 7.26 36.29 23.24
C ALA A 433 8.77 36.34 23.06
N ASP A 434 9.45 37.29 23.78
CA ASP A 434 10.89 37.44 23.81
C ASP A 434 11.38 37.45 25.26
N GLY A 435 12.70 37.35 25.45
CA GLY A 435 13.28 37.37 26.80
C GLY A 435 12.94 36.13 27.64
N MET A 436 12.68 35.02 27.01
CA MET A 436 12.52 33.69 27.62
C MET A 436 13.91 33.12 27.99
N GLY A 437 13.92 32.09 28.83
CA GLY A 437 15.05 31.20 29.02
C GLY A 437 15.26 30.29 27.79
N THR A 438 15.91 29.13 27.96
CA THR A 438 16.11 28.15 26.87
C THR A 438 14.78 27.44 26.56
N THR A 439 13.97 28.08 25.70
CA THR A 439 12.68 27.52 25.25
C THR A 439 12.87 26.20 24.52
N ASN A 440 12.04 25.21 24.84
CA ASN A 440 12.12 23.89 24.20
C ASN A 440 10.70 23.34 23.95
N GLY A 441 10.27 22.30 24.62
CA GLY A 441 8.94 21.73 24.42
C GLY A 441 7.83 22.77 24.49
N ILE A 442 6.89 22.71 23.54
CA ILE A 442 5.79 23.66 23.38
C ILE A 442 4.52 22.92 22.95
N ASP A 443 3.37 23.21 23.56
CA ASP A 443 2.08 22.67 23.09
C ASP A 443 0.90 23.58 23.49
N VAL A 444 -0.19 23.48 22.73
CA VAL A 444 -1.44 24.20 22.94
C VAL A 444 -2.36 23.32 23.77
N SER A 445 -3.04 23.89 24.79
CA SER A 445 -4.01 23.17 25.62
C SER A 445 -5.19 22.63 24.79
N PRO A 446 -5.89 21.55 25.27
CA PRO A 446 -6.99 20.93 24.51
C PRO A 446 -8.19 21.84 24.23
N ASP A 447 -8.37 22.88 25.05
CA ASP A 447 -9.41 23.90 24.90
C ASP A 447 -8.97 25.08 24.01
N GLY A 448 -7.73 25.05 23.49
CA GLY A 448 -7.14 26.10 22.64
C GLY A 448 -6.81 27.41 23.37
N ARG A 449 -6.98 27.48 24.70
CA ARG A 449 -6.88 28.73 25.47
C ARG A 449 -5.47 29.05 25.94
N TYR A 450 -4.61 28.05 26.08
CA TYR A 450 -3.29 28.26 26.67
C TYR A 450 -2.20 27.64 25.78
N LEU A 451 -1.07 28.34 25.71
CA LEU A 451 0.19 27.82 25.21
C LEU A 451 1.10 27.50 26.39
N ALA A 452 1.51 26.23 26.52
CA ALA A 452 2.54 25.83 27.46
C ALA A 452 3.90 25.83 26.78
N VAL A 453 4.93 26.33 27.45
CA VAL A 453 6.33 26.33 26.96
C VAL A 453 7.24 26.03 28.13
N ASN A 454 8.16 25.09 27.97
CA ASN A 454 9.19 24.88 28.99
C ASN A 454 10.51 25.60 28.65
N GLU A 455 11.24 25.90 29.68
CA GLU A 455 12.61 26.42 29.69
C GLU A 455 13.52 25.34 30.27
N SER A 456 14.24 24.59 29.39
CA SER A 456 15.01 23.42 29.79
C SER A 456 16.07 23.70 30.88
N ALA A 457 16.94 24.68 30.67
CA ALA A 457 18.02 24.98 31.60
C ALA A 457 17.51 25.60 32.91
N GLN A 458 16.41 26.37 32.83
CA GLN A 458 15.78 27.03 33.98
C GLN A 458 14.83 26.07 34.73
N ARG A 459 14.50 24.92 34.17
CA ARG A 459 13.62 23.92 34.77
C ARG A 459 12.24 24.45 35.14
N LYS A 460 11.67 25.32 34.27
CA LYS A 460 10.38 25.99 34.46
C LYS A 460 9.47 25.68 33.27
N ILE A 461 8.21 25.48 33.57
CA ILE A 461 7.14 25.39 32.58
C ILE A 461 6.26 26.62 32.74
N TRP A 462 6.09 27.33 31.67
CA TRP A 462 5.30 28.58 31.63
C TRP A 462 4.01 28.32 30.83
N ARG A 463 2.98 29.09 31.17
CA ARG A 463 1.69 29.12 30.49
C ARG A 463 1.39 30.55 30.05
N PHE A 464 0.90 30.69 28.82
CA PHE A 464 0.44 31.95 28.24
C PHE A 464 -1.03 31.76 27.81
N GLU A 465 -1.89 32.75 28.07
CA GLU A 465 -3.21 32.78 27.47
C GLU A 465 -3.07 33.13 25.99
N ILE A 466 -3.74 32.37 25.11
CA ILE A 466 -3.81 32.67 23.67
C ILE A 466 -5.01 33.59 23.44
N ARG A 467 -4.78 34.80 22.97
CA ARG A 467 -5.83 35.77 22.64
C ARG A 467 -6.48 35.46 21.30
N ALA A 468 -7.65 36.03 21.05
CA ALA A 468 -8.40 35.78 19.81
C ALA A 468 -7.63 36.16 18.53
N ASP A 469 -6.68 37.09 18.60
CA ASP A 469 -5.77 37.45 17.48
C ASP A 469 -4.52 36.57 17.41
N GLY A 470 -4.41 35.55 18.27
CA GLY A 470 -3.29 34.63 18.37
C GLY A 470 -2.04 35.20 19.07
N THR A 471 -2.10 36.43 19.60
CA THR A 471 -1.04 36.94 20.45
C THR A 471 -1.10 36.33 21.84
N LEU A 472 0.03 36.33 22.54
CA LEU A 472 0.13 35.75 23.88
C LEU A 472 -0.15 36.76 24.98
N GLY A 473 -0.87 36.31 26.01
CA GLY A 473 -1.10 37.07 27.26
C GLY A 473 0.12 37.04 28.16
N GLN A 474 -0.13 37.39 29.45
CA GLN A 474 0.93 37.43 30.46
C GLN A 474 1.48 36.02 30.72
N LYS A 475 2.79 35.89 30.83
CA LYS A 475 3.55 34.73 31.23
C LYS A 475 3.23 34.38 32.70
N THR A 476 2.74 33.15 32.95
CA THR A 476 2.46 32.65 34.31
C THR A 476 3.23 31.36 34.54
N LEU A 477 3.81 31.19 35.73
CA LEU A 477 4.51 29.96 36.09
C LEU A 477 3.50 28.85 36.28
N PHE A 478 3.69 27.76 35.53
CA PHE A 478 2.84 26.56 35.65
C PHE A 478 3.46 25.53 36.60
N LYS A 479 4.77 25.22 36.40
CA LYS A 479 5.50 24.29 37.25
C LYS A 479 6.99 24.61 37.23
N GLU A 480 7.65 24.35 38.37
CA GLU A 480 9.12 24.39 38.50
C GLU A 480 9.61 23.12 39.15
N PHE A 481 10.78 22.62 38.69
CA PHE A 481 11.41 21.42 39.25
C PHE A 481 12.80 21.73 39.82
N PRO A 482 13.20 21.07 40.91
CA PRO A 482 14.48 21.29 41.52
C PRO A 482 15.64 20.62 40.77
N ASP A 483 15.36 19.60 39.99
CA ASP A 483 16.32 18.69 39.34
C ASP A 483 16.01 18.55 37.86
N HIS A 484 16.98 18.09 37.08
CA HIS A 484 16.91 17.75 35.65
C HIS A 484 16.10 18.71 34.76
N GLY A 485 16.50 18.84 33.52
CA GLY A 485 15.81 19.65 32.53
C GLY A 485 14.56 19.00 31.94
N PHE A 486 14.02 19.71 30.97
CA PHE A 486 12.92 19.25 30.15
C PHE A 486 13.36 19.22 28.67
N ASP A 487 12.59 18.50 27.88
CA ASP A 487 12.67 18.57 26.43
C ASP A 487 11.24 18.69 25.86
N GLY A 488 10.78 17.83 24.96
CA GLY A 488 9.46 17.92 24.39
C GLY A 488 8.30 17.68 25.39
N MET A 489 7.09 18.12 25.02
CA MET A 489 5.89 17.91 25.84
C MET A 489 4.62 17.96 25.01
N ARG A 490 3.57 17.21 25.41
CA ARG A 490 2.25 17.18 24.74
C ARG A 490 1.13 17.05 25.76
N TYR A 491 -0.01 17.66 25.46
CA TYR A 491 -1.25 17.56 26.23
C TYR A 491 -2.04 16.30 25.85
N ASP A 492 -2.71 15.70 26.84
CA ASP A 492 -3.85 14.80 26.60
C ASP A 492 -5.18 15.60 26.48
N GLN A 493 -6.27 14.93 26.12
CA GLN A 493 -7.59 15.58 25.98
C GLN A 493 -8.20 16.05 27.29
N GLN A 494 -7.73 15.57 28.44
CA GLN A 494 -8.18 16.01 29.78
C GLN A 494 -7.40 17.21 30.31
N GLY A 495 -6.39 17.67 29.55
CA GLY A 495 -5.53 18.79 29.93
C GLY A 495 -4.32 18.38 30.76
N ASN A 496 -4.06 17.10 30.94
CA ASN A 496 -2.83 16.65 31.57
C ASN A 496 -1.65 16.88 30.62
N LEU A 497 -0.54 17.38 31.13
CA LEU A 497 0.66 17.68 30.35
C LEU A 497 1.73 16.61 30.59
N TYR A 498 2.09 15.90 29.55
CA TYR A 498 3.17 14.90 29.53
C TYR A 498 4.46 15.62 29.14
N VAL A 499 5.51 15.54 29.97
CA VAL A 499 6.75 16.27 29.77
C VAL A 499 7.93 15.31 29.89
N THR A 500 8.81 15.29 28.92
CA THR A 500 10.05 14.50 28.97
C THR A 500 11.05 15.16 29.94
N ARG A 501 11.67 14.33 30.79
CA ARG A 501 12.67 14.74 31.78
C ARG A 501 14.06 14.27 31.30
N TYR A 502 14.70 15.07 30.43
CA TYR A 502 16.03 14.78 29.88
C TYR A 502 17.08 14.69 30.99
N GLY A 503 17.86 13.63 30.97
CA GLY A 503 18.87 13.31 31.99
C GLY A 503 18.31 12.55 33.21
N LYS A 504 16.97 12.53 33.42
CA LYS A 504 16.31 11.73 34.46
C LYS A 504 15.77 10.40 33.93
N GLY A 505 15.46 10.34 32.64
CA GLY A 505 14.95 9.11 32.00
C GLY A 505 13.46 8.88 32.20
N THR A 506 12.67 9.91 32.43
CA THR A 506 11.24 9.77 32.72
C THR A 506 10.37 10.71 31.88
N VAL A 507 9.09 10.37 31.79
CA VAL A 507 8.01 11.29 31.38
C VAL A 507 7.18 11.59 32.64
N VAL A 508 7.12 12.86 33.05
CA VAL A 508 6.23 13.29 34.10
C VAL A 508 4.89 13.71 33.53
N VAL A 509 3.79 13.32 34.19
CA VAL A 509 2.43 13.72 33.85
C VAL A 509 1.94 14.70 34.89
N LEU A 510 1.59 15.91 34.46
CA LEU A 510 1.08 17.00 35.28
C LEU A 510 -0.43 17.18 35.07
N SER A 511 -1.18 17.43 36.16
CA SER A 511 -2.61 17.80 36.06
C SER A 511 -2.78 19.17 35.41
N PRO A 512 -4.01 19.59 35.04
CA PRO A 512 -4.28 20.96 34.59
C PRO A 512 -3.87 22.07 35.58
N GLU A 513 -3.75 21.73 36.88
CA GLU A 513 -3.32 22.62 37.96
C GLU A 513 -1.80 22.58 38.22
N GLY A 514 -1.05 21.68 37.50
CA GLY A 514 0.39 21.53 37.65
C GLY A 514 0.83 20.54 38.74
N GLU A 515 -0.10 19.72 39.27
CA GLU A 515 0.23 18.67 40.24
C GLU A 515 0.80 17.44 39.54
N ILE A 516 1.81 16.80 40.12
CA ILE A 516 2.42 15.59 39.57
C ILE A 516 1.45 14.41 39.80
N LEU A 517 0.87 13.90 38.71
CA LEU A 517 0.01 12.73 38.74
C LEU A 517 0.81 11.43 38.75
N ARG A 518 1.88 11.38 37.91
CA ARG A 518 2.79 10.23 37.86
C ARG A 518 4.09 10.57 37.16
N GLU A 519 5.05 9.69 37.29
CA GLU A 519 6.32 9.73 36.57
C GLU A 519 6.59 8.33 36.04
N ILE A 520 6.91 8.23 34.74
CA ILE A 520 7.02 7.00 33.95
C ILE A 520 8.45 6.85 33.49
N ASP A 521 9.13 5.79 33.87
CA ASP A 521 10.46 5.43 33.34
C ASP A 521 10.34 5.07 31.87
N VAL A 522 11.16 5.65 31.01
CA VAL A 522 11.10 5.42 29.56
C VAL A 522 12.32 4.67 29.01
N LEU A 523 12.90 3.81 29.84
CA LEU A 523 13.90 2.81 29.45
C LEU A 523 15.21 3.41 28.89
N GLY A 524 15.54 4.64 29.24
CA GLY A 524 16.77 5.33 28.86
C GLY A 524 16.81 6.73 29.48
N LEU A 525 18.00 7.29 29.69
CA LEU A 525 18.16 8.52 30.46
C LEU A 525 17.84 9.81 29.70
N LYS A 526 17.69 9.75 28.39
CA LYS A 526 17.61 10.96 27.54
C LYS A 526 16.34 11.01 26.67
N PRO A 527 15.14 10.98 27.27
CA PRO A 527 13.93 11.21 26.48
C PRO A 527 13.91 12.64 25.96
N SER A 528 13.86 12.80 24.61
CA SER A 528 13.87 14.14 23.99
C SER A 528 12.45 14.65 23.72
N ASN A 529 11.58 13.89 23.06
CA ASN A 529 10.26 14.40 22.76
C ASN A 529 9.18 13.29 22.84
N ILE A 530 7.91 13.66 22.66
CA ILE A 530 6.76 12.79 22.89
C ILE A 530 5.64 13.11 21.92
N CYS A 531 4.91 12.08 21.47
CA CYS A 531 3.66 12.25 20.76
C CYS A 531 2.61 11.24 21.19
N PHE A 532 1.35 11.54 20.89
CA PHE A 532 0.22 10.62 21.03
C PHE A 532 -0.18 10.08 19.66
N GLY A 533 -0.60 8.82 19.60
CA GLY A 533 -1.00 8.16 18.36
C GLY A 533 -1.80 6.88 18.60
N GLY A 534 -1.82 6.03 17.57
CA GLY A 534 -2.67 4.85 17.54
C GLY A 534 -4.12 5.18 17.16
N SER A 535 -4.90 4.16 16.78
CA SER A 535 -6.28 4.33 16.30
C SER A 535 -7.24 4.95 17.32
N ASP A 536 -6.93 4.85 18.60
CA ASP A 536 -7.69 5.44 19.72
C ASP A 536 -7.01 6.67 20.35
N GLY A 537 -5.86 7.10 19.80
CA GLY A 537 -5.09 8.23 20.28
C GLY A 537 -4.39 8.03 21.63
N LYS A 538 -4.37 6.82 22.17
CA LYS A 538 -3.84 6.53 23.52
C LYS A 538 -2.44 5.93 23.53
N THR A 539 -1.86 5.66 22.40
CA THR A 539 -0.47 5.21 22.31
C THR A 539 0.45 6.41 22.38
N VAL A 540 1.28 6.46 23.40
CA VAL A 540 2.32 7.48 23.57
C VAL A 540 3.62 6.92 23.01
N CYS A 541 4.30 7.69 22.15
CA CYS A 541 5.62 7.39 21.65
C CYS A 541 6.61 8.47 22.10
N VAL A 542 7.76 8.04 22.61
CA VAL A 542 8.83 8.88 23.15
C VAL A 542 10.09 8.64 22.33
N THR A 543 10.74 9.70 21.90
CA THR A 543 12.10 9.65 21.32
C THR A 543 13.12 9.53 22.45
N GLU A 544 13.96 8.50 22.39
CA GLU A 544 14.97 8.21 23.42
C GLU A 544 16.37 8.22 22.79
N VAL A 545 17.15 9.22 23.15
CA VAL A 545 18.43 9.61 22.53
C VAL A 545 19.57 8.65 22.89
N GLU A 546 19.61 8.15 24.15
CA GLU A 546 20.73 7.32 24.62
C GLU A 546 20.89 6.02 23.81
N HIS A 547 19.77 5.41 23.43
CA HIS A 547 19.74 4.19 22.64
C HIS A 547 19.36 4.45 21.17
N GLY A 548 19.07 5.70 20.79
CA GLY A 548 18.66 6.05 19.40
C GLY A 548 17.42 5.30 18.93
N ARG A 549 16.37 5.28 19.76
CA ARG A 549 15.17 4.49 19.52
C ARG A 549 13.88 5.21 19.91
N LEU A 550 12.76 4.64 19.48
CA LEU A 550 11.44 4.98 20.00
C LEU A 550 11.05 4.03 21.15
N VAL A 551 10.46 4.59 22.19
CA VAL A 551 9.81 3.89 23.30
C VAL A 551 8.32 4.16 23.24
N ARG A 552 7.48 3.18 23.54
CA ARG A 552 6.02 3.36 23.58
C ARG A 552 5.42 2.90 24.91
N PHE A 553 4.30 3.50 25.29
CA PHE A 553 3.40 3.00 26.33
C PHE A 553 1.94 3.42 26.02
N ARG A 554 0.98 2.82 26.72
CA ARG A 554 -0.43 3.21 26.61
C ARG A 554 -0.78 4.20 27.72
N ALA A 555 -1.49 5.27 27.38
CA ALA A 555 -2.05 6.23 28.34
C ALA A 555 -3.54 5.93 28.63
N GLU A 556 -4.06 6.46 29.74
CA GLU A 556 -5.50 6.36 30.08
C GLU A 556 -6.35 7.22 29.14
N ASN A 557 -5.87 8.41 28.80
CA ASN A 557 -6.58 9.36 27.94
C ASN A 557 -5.90 9.49 26.59
N PRO A 558 -6.65 9.76 25.51
CA PRO A 558 -6.08 10.09 24.23
C PRO A 558 -5.39 11.45 24.25
N GLY A 559 -4.37 11.64 23.42
CA GLY A 559 -3.72 12.91 23.23
C GLY A 559 -4.65 14.00 22.69
N ARG A 560 -4.24 15.24 22.88
CA ARG A 560 -4.90 16.36 22.21
C ARG A 560 -4.86 16.18 20.69
N ILE A 561 -6.01 16.26 20.06
CA ILE A 561 -6.14 16.36 18.61
C ILE A 561 -6.56 17.80 18.31
N PRO A 562 -5.80 18.57 17.54
CA PRO A 562 -6.20 19.90 17.12
C PRO A 562 -7.60 19.81 16.44
N ARG A 563 -8.56 20.58 16.94
CA ARG A 563 -9.89 20.68 16.33
C ARG A 563 -9.80 21.70 15.19
N PHE A 564 -9.10 21.33 14.14
CA PHE A 564 -9.15 22.17 12.95
C PHE A 564 -10.61 22.35 12.55
N SER A 565 -11.06 23.59 12.48
CA SER A 565 -12.33 23.89 11.83
C SER A 565 -12.33 23.13 10.52
N GLU A 566 -13.32 22.24 10.33
CA GLU A 566 -13.55 21.54 9.05
C GLU A 566 -13.20 22.48 7.91
N PRO A 567 -12.51 22.04 6.85
CA PRO A 567 -12.20 22.91 5.73
C PRO A 567 -13.49 23.60 5.33
N THR A 568 -13.56 24.89 5.57
CA THR A 568 -14.79 25.67 5.43
C THR A 568 -15.22 25.80 3.97
N THR A 569 -14.41 25.29 3.04
CA THR A 569 -14.73 25.25 1.61
C THR A 569 -14.38 23.89 1.01
N ARG A 570 -15.31 23.37 0.21
CA ARG A 570 -15.11 22.17 -0.64
C ARG A 570 -13.87 22.26 -1.54
N ALA A 571 -13.22 23.42 -1.62
CA ALA A 571 -12.08 23.69 -2.49
C ALA A 571 -10.70 23.40 -1.82
N ASP A 572 -10.61 23.29 -0.50
CA ASP A 572 -9.31 23.23 0.18
C ASP A 572 -8.48 21.99 -0.18
N TRP A 573 -9.13 20.85 -0.41
CA TRP A 573 -8.42 19.64 -0.88
C TRP A 573 -8.00 19.75 -2.36
N ILE A 574 -8.69 20.56 -3.19
CA ILE A 574 -8.36 20.79 -4.61
C ILE A 574 -7.13 21.67 -4.73
N HIS A 575 -6.98 22.67 -3.85
CA HIS A 575 -5.75 23.49 -3.79
C HIS A 575 -4.49 22.68 -3.53
N LYS A 576 -4.59 21.60 -2.75
CA LYS A 576 -3.51 20.66 -2.54
C LYS A 576 -2.98 20.07 -3.85
N ILE A 577 -3.87 19.84 -4.80
CA ILE A 577 -3.58 19.25 -6.11
C ILE A 577 -2.96 20.27 -7.07
N HIS A 578 -3.41 21.52 -7.07
CA HIS A 578 -2.92 22.56 -7.98
C HIS A 578 -1.53 23.10 -7.60
N ARG A 579 -1.18 23.17 -6.33
CA ARG A 579 0.15 23.57 -5.85
C ARG A 579 1.26 22.63 -6.29
N TRP A 580 0.94 21.40 -6.67
CA TRP A 580 1.93 20.42 -7.10
C TRP A 580 2.64 20.76 -8.42
N GLY A 581 2.13 21.70 -9.20
CA GLY A 581 2.77 22.18 -10.43
C GLY A 581 3.81 23.26 -10.23
N GLU A 582 3.78 24.00 -9.10
CA GLU A 582 4.56 25.23 -8.92
C GLU A 582 5.81 25.08 -8.04
N THR A 583 5.97 24.00 -7.28
CA THR A 583 6.99 23.87 -6.22
C THR A 583 7.83 22.59 -6.26
N PHE A 584 7.97 21.94 -7.41
CA PHE A 584 8.73 20.71 -7.51
C PHE A 584 10.18 20.95 -7.96
N ASP A 585 11.12 20.77 -7.04
CA ASP A 585 12.50 20.48 -7.37
C ASP A 585 12.67 18.97 -7.57
N ASP A 586 12.87 18.56 -8.83
CA ASP A 586 13.05 17.16 -9.22
C ASP A 586 14.50 16.66 -9.00
N SER A 587 15.37 17.42 -8.32
CA SER A 587 16.81 17.14 -8.21
C SER A 587 17.17 15.84 -7.48
N ASN A 588 16.21 15.16 -6.82
CA ASN A 588 16.45 13.93 -6.05
C ASN A 588 15.93 12.63 -6.70
N ASN A 589 15.49 12.66 -7.96
CA ASN A 589 14.99 11.44 -8.63
C ASN A 589 15.72 11.24 -9.96
N GLU A 590 16.97 10.75 -9.90
CA GLU A 590 17.82 10.50 -11.08
C GLU A 590 17.20 9.51 -12.09
N GLU A 591 16.30 8.62 -11.71
CA GLU A 591 15.65 7.69 -12.64
C GLU A 591 14.53 8.32 -13.48
N THR A 592 13.98 9.47 -13.07
CA THR A 592 12.95 10.20 -13.84
C THR A 592 13.52 11.28 -14.78
N LEU A 593 14.78 11.63 -14.66
CA LEU A 593 15.46 12.67 -15.43
C LEU A 593 15.71 12.33 -16.92
N HIS A 594 15.60 11.09 -17.33
CA HIS A 594 15.79 10.70 -18.73
C HIS A 594 14.56 10.90 -19.64
N ALA A 595 13.46 11.41 -19.12
CA ALA A 595 12.24 11.70 -19.89
C ALA A 595 11.90 13.18 -19.99
N SER A 596 12.84 14.09 -19.81
CA SER A 596 12.63 15.53 -20.10
C SER A 596 12.72 15.80 -21.61
N ARG A 597 11.82 15.22 -22.38
CA ARG A 597 11.30 15.88 -23.55
C ARG A 597 10.19 16.79 -23.04
N ASP A 598 10.33 18.11 -23.21
CA ASP A 598 9.19 18.99 -23.16
C ASP A 598 8.14 18.40 -24.10
N ALA A 599 7.11 17.75 -23.55
CA ALA A 599 6.16 16.96 -24.34
C ALA A 599 5.48 17.86 -25.40
N PHE A 600 5.46 19.18 -25.17
CA PHE A 600 4.84 20.15 -26.03
C PHE A 600 5.69 21.43 -26.11
N ASP A 601 6.30 21.67 -27.29
CA ASP A 601 6.87 22.97 -27.63
C ASP A 601 5.76 23.93 -28.10
N VAL A 602 4.92 24.37 -27.14
CA VAL A 602 3.74 25.20 -27.39
C VAL A 602 3.76 26.39 -26.47
N GLN A 603 3.83 27.58 -27.05
CA GLN A 603 3.94 28.84 -26.31
C GLN A 603 2.65 29.67 -26.32
N SER A 604 1.70 29.36 -27.18
CA SER A 604 0.44 30.09 -27.34
C SER A 604 -0.76 29.15 -27.63
N LEU A 605 -1.98 29.65 -27.44
CA LEU A 605 -3.19 28.93 -27.83
C LEU A 605 -3.24 28.67 -29.36
N ALA A 606 -2.65 29.55 -30.18
CA ALA A 606 -2.58 29.34 -31.63
C ALA A 606 -1.66 28.17 -32.00
N ASP A 607 -0.49 28.08 -31.36
CA ASP A 607 0.42 26.94 -31.52
C ASP A 607 -0.24 25.66 -31.06
N TRP A 608 -1.00 25.77 -29.96
CA TRP A 608 -1.73 24.63 -29.42
C TRP A 608 -2.77 24.09 -30.41
N GLU A 609 -3.57 24.92 -31.06
CA GLU A 609 -4.59 24.47 -32.01
C GLU A 609 -3.99 23.70 -33.20
N GLN A 610 -2.80 24.11 -33.68
CA GLN A 610 -2.05 23.36 -34.70
C GLN A 610 -1.55 22.01 -34.17
N THR A 611 -0.95 22.03 -32.99
CA THR A 611 -0.43 20.82 -32.32
C THR A 611 -1.56 19.86 -31.99
N ARG A 612 -2.67 20.38 -31.45
CA ARG A 612 -3.87 19.61 -31.13
C ARG A 612 -4.44 18.88 -32.34
N SER A 613 -4.47 19.55 -33.49
CA SER A 613 -4.94 18.92 -34.72
C SER A 613 -4.09 17.73 -35.16
N LYS A 614 -2.76 17.82 -35.02
CA LYS A 614 -1.81 16.72 -35.28
C LYS A 614 -2.00 15.57 -34.30
N ILE A 615 -2.10 15.89 -33.01
CA ILE A 615 -2.34 14.89 -31.95
C ILE A 615 -3.67 14.18 -32.18
N LYS A 616 -4.74 14.93 -32.51
CA LYS A 616 -6.05 14.34 -32.79
C LYS A 616 -6.00 13.39 -34.00
N GLN A 617 -5.27 13.72 -35.06
CA GLN A 617 -5.08 12.81 -36.19
C GLN A 617 -4.36 11.52 -35.78
N ARG A 618 -3.30 11.62 -34.95
CA ARG A 618 -2.58 10.44 -34.42
C ARG A 618 -3.50 9.62 -33.52
N PHE A 619 -4.29 10.27 -32.66
CA PHE A 619 -5.24 9.62 -31.77
C PHE A 619 -6.30 8.82 -32.55
N GLU A 620 -6.93 9.42 -33.58
CA GLU A 620 -7.92 8.73 -34.41
C GLU A 620 -7.26 7.58 -35.22
N LYS A 621 -6.03 7.77 -35.71
CA LYS A 621 -5.26 6.70 -36.37
C LYS A 621 -4.95 5.56 -35.40
N LEU A 622 -4.58 5.87 -34.15
CA LEU A 622 -4.32 4.88 -33.11
C LEU A 622 -5.57 4.05 -32.79
N LEU A 623 -6.71 4.69 -32.60
CA LEU A 623 -7.96 4.03 -32.27
C LEU A 623 -8.49 3.18 -33.44
N GLY A 624 -8.33 3.66 -34.66
CA GLY A 624 -8.93 3.09 -35.86
C GLY A 624 -10.39 3.54 -36.07
N PRO A 625 -10.98 3.27 -37.28
CA PRO A 625 -12.27 3.77 -37.66
C PRO A 625 -13.42 3.09 -36.92
N MET A 626 -14.34 3.90 -36.39
CA MET A 626 -15.63 3.47 -35.84
C MET A 626 -16.77 4.22 -36.52
N PRO A 627 -18.03 3.70 -36.52
CA PRO A 627 -19.15 4.38 -37.10
C PRO A 627 -19.41 5.78 -36.51
N PRO A 628 -20.09 6.69 -37.20
CA PRO A 628 -20.40 8.02 -36.68
C PRO A 628 -21.37 7.95 -35.49
N VAL A 629 -21.24 8.92 -34.58
CA VAL A 629 -22.09 9.12 -33.39
C VAL A 629 -22.95 10.39 -33.54
N GLY A 630 -23.87 10.65 -32.62
CA GLY A 630 -24.64 11.89 -32.50
C GLY A 630 -26.12 11.75 -32.93
N ALA A 631 -26.49 10.69 -33.64
CA ALA A 631 -27.91 10.42 -33.90
C ALA A 631 -28.57 9.74 -32.70
N ARG A 632 -29.80 10.10 -32.37
CA ARG A 632 -30.59 9.41 -31.34
C ARG A 632 -30.69 7.92 -31.69
N PRO A 633 -30.22 7.02 -30.78
CA PRO A 633 -30.33 5.60 -31.08
C PRO A 633 -31.75 5.08 -30.90
N ASP A 634 -32.05 3.98 -31.58
CA ASP A 634 -33.26 3.22 -31.33
C ASP A 634 -33.15 2.46 -30.02
N MET A 635 -34.18 2.59 -29.16
CA MET A 635 -34.13 2.06 -27.76
C MET A 635 -35.37 1.23 -27.46
N GLU A 636 -35.18 -0.03 -27.16
CA GLU A 636 -36.20 -0.94 -26.67
C GLU A 636 -36.21 -0.99 -25.14
N LEU A 637 -37.32 -0.62 -24.49
CA LEU A 637 -37.49 -0.71 -23.05
C LEU A 637 -37.64 -2.19 -22.64
N VAL A 638 -36.73 -2.67 -21.79
CA VAL A 638 -36.73 -4.03 -21.27
C VAL A 638 -37.46 -4.12 -19.92
N SER A 639 -37.20 -3.16 -19.04
CA SER A 639 -37.83 -3.09 -17.72
C SER A 639 -37.84 -1.66 -17.20
N GLU A 640 -38.82 -1.40 -16.31
CA GLU A 640 -38.92 -0.13 -15.56
C GLU A 640 -39.38 -0.43 -14.15
N GLU A 641 -38.77 0.19 -13.18
CA GLU A 641 -39.13 0.09 -11.75
C GLU A 641 -38.78 1.39 -11.04
N ILE A 642 -39.42 1.63 -9.89
CA ILE A 642 -39.12 2.77 -9.01
C ILE A 642 -38.51 2.21 -7.73
N VAL A 643 -37.30 2.67 -7.39
CA VAL A 643 -36.57 2.26 -6.20
C VAL A 643 -36.00 3.51 -5.53
N ASP A 644 -36.29 3.72 -4.25
CA ASP A 644 -35.76 4.83 -3.45
C ASP A 644 -35.85 6.22 -4.13
N GLY A 645 -36.98 6.50 -4.83
CA GLY A 645 -37.19 7.78 -5.52
C GLY A 645 -36.42 7.92 -6.84
N VAL A 646 -35.91 6.81 -7.40
CA VAL A 646 -35.27 6.76 -8.73
C VAL A 646 -36.04 5.83 -9.65
N ILE A 647 -36.44 6.31 -10.82
CA ILE A 647 -37.01 5.52 -11.91
C ILE A 647 -35.84 4.82 -12.62
N ARG A 648 -35.69 3.53 -12.49
CA ARG A 648 -34.66 2.72 -13.12
C ARG A 648 -35.21 2.01 -14.35
N LYS A 649 -34.76 2.41 -15.53
CA LYS A 649 -35.17 1.87 -16.82
C LYS A 649 -34.00 1.09 -17.44
N LYS A 650 -34.25 -0.15 -17.80
CA LYS A 650 -33.27 -0.92 -18.60
C LYS A 650 -33.68 -0.87 -20.06
N TYR A 651 -32.74 -0.50 -20.92
CA TYR A 651 -32.94 -0.45 -22.36
C TYR A 651 -31.98 -1.39 -23.07
N ARG A 652 -32.40 -1.87 -24.23
CA ARG A 652 -31.58 -2.49 -25.25
C ARG A 652 -31.47 -1.50 -26.42
N VAL A 653 -30.29 -0.94 -26.60
CA VAL A 653 -30.01 0.20 -27.48
C VAL A 653 -29.34 -0.29 -28.75
N GLN A 654 -29.90 0.02 -29.93
CA GLN A 654 -29.29 -0.26 -31.22
C GLN A 654 -28.13 0.71 -31.45
N ILE A 655 -26.88 0.23 -31.39
CA ILE A 655 -25.69 1.08 -31.56
C ILE A 655 -25.05 0.96 -32.94
N GLU A 656 -25.17 -0.21 -33.57
CA GLU A 656 -24.74 -0.51 -34.93
C GLU A 656 -25.74 -1.49 -35.59
N PRO A 657 -25.75 -1.66 -36.90
CA PRO A 657 -26.57 -2.69 -37.52
C PRO A 657 -26.32 -4.07 -36.85
N ASN A 658 -27.38 -4.67 -36.31
CA ASN A 658 -27.32 -5.95 -35.60
C ASN A 658 -26.47 -5.99 -34.30
N VAL A 659 -26.03 -4.85 -33.76
CA VAL A 659 -25.33 -4.75 -32.48
C VAL A 659 -26.18 -3.93 -31.52
N ARG A 660 -26.55 -4.55 -30.40
CA ARG A 660 -27.29 -3.93 -29.31
C ARG A 660 -26.47 -3.84 -28.04
N LEU A 661 -26.69 -2.79 -27.27
CA LEU A 661 -26.03 -2.49 -26.02
C LEU A 661 -27.09 -2.44 -24.90
N ASP A 662 -26.88 -3.17 -23.82
CA ASP A 662 -27.70 -3.06 -22.63
C ASP A 662 -27.28 -1.78 -21.85
N VAL A 663 -28.27 -0.98 -21.46
CA VAL A 663 -28.05 0.30 -20.80
C VAL A 663 -29.09 0.49 -19.69
N TYR A 664 -28.68 0.93 -18.51
CA TYR A 664 -29.60 1.50 -17.54
C TYR A 664 -29.67 3.00 -17.71
N MET A 665 -30.91 3.56 -17.66
CA MET A 665 -31.16 4.99 -17.48
C MET A 665 -31.84 5.17 -16.12
N LEU A 666 -31.23 5.95 -15.25
CA LEU A 666 -31.67 6.26 -13.89
C LEU A 666 -32.14 7.70 -13.86
N VAL A 667 -33.39 7.92 -13.54
CA VAL A 667 -34.03 9.26 -13.58
C VAL A 667 -34.65 9.53 -12.22
N PRO A 668 -34.37 10.66 -11.54
CA PRO A 668 -35.07 11.04 -10.33
C PRO A 668 -36.58 11.04 -10.56
N ASP A 669 -37.34 10.43 -9.63
CA ASP A 669 -38.80 10.42 -9.74
C ASP A 669 -39.41 11.83 -9.57
N GLY A 670 -40.54 12.07 -10.14
CA GLY A 670 -41.31 13.33 -10.00
C GLY A 670 -40.74 14.54 -10.78
N LEU A 671 -39.79 14.37 -11.70
CA LEU A 671 -39.29 15.49 -12.55
C LEU A 671 -40.39 16.09 -13.43
N LYS A 672 -40.46 17.42 -13.45
CA LYS A 672 -41.32 18.15 -14.38
C LYS A 672 -40.66 18.25 -15.76
N PRO A 673 -41.48 18.34 -16.84
CA PRO A 673 -40.94 18.38 -18.20
C PRO A 673 -39.96 19.53 -18.48
N GLU A 674 -40.15 20.68 -17.82
CA GLU A 674 -39.30 21.86 -17.96
C GLU A 674 -38.04 21.84 -17.10
N GLU A 675 -37.95 20.91 -16.18
CA GLU A 675 -36.84 20.84 -15.22
C GLU A 675 -35.59 20.28 -15.85
N LYS A 676 -34.44 20.97 -15.71
CA LYS A 676 -33.14 20.55 -16.23
C LYS A 676 -32.26 20.02 -15.10
N ARG A 677 -31.69 18.87 -15.33
CA ARG A 677 -30.82 18.16 -14.41
C ARG A 677 -29.45 17.88 -15.03
N PRO A 678 -28.38 17.81 -14.24
CA PRO A 678 -27.10 17.35 -14.75
C PRO A 678 -27.20 15.91 -15.25
N GLY A 679 -26.52 15.62 -16.37
CA GLY A 679 -26.38 14.27 -16.90
C GLY A 679 -25.08 13.63 -16.46
N LEU A 680 -25.06 12.30 -16.27
CA LEU A 680 -23.88 11.55 -15.90
C LEU A 680 -23.79 10.25 -16.71
N ILE A 681 -22.62 9.97 -17.28
CA ILE A 681 -22.24 8.64 -17.78
C ILE A 681 -21.47 7.95 -16.68
N ALA A 682 -22.01 6.86 -16.13
CA ALA A 682 -21.35 6.03 -15.12
C ALA A 682 -20.86 4.73 -15.77
N LEU A 683 -19.54 4.52 -15.75
CA LEU A 683 -18.86 3.41 -16.42
C LEU A 683 -18.39 2.39 -15.37
N HIS A 684 -18.79 1.12 -15.56
CA HIS A 684 -18.61 0.08 -14.55
C HIS A 684 -17.16 -0.48 -14.50
N PRO A 685 -16.72 -0.94 -13.34
CA PRO A 685 -15.43 -1.64 -13.22
C PRO A 685 -15.50 -3.07 -13.78
N THR A 686 -14.35 -3.74 -13.84
CA THR A 686 -14.26 -5.17 -14.19
C THR A 686 -14.84 -6.03 -13.06
N ASN A 687 -16.10 -6.47 -13.21
CA ASN A 687 -16.74 -7.43 -12.32
C ASN A 687 -17.88 -8.18 -13.02
N SER A 688 -18.45 -9.20 -12.38
CA SER A 688 -19.53 -10.02 -12.93
C SER A 688 -20.91 -9.33 -12.91
N MET A 689 -21.11 -8.33 -12.05
CA MET A 689 -22.38 -7.60 -11.94
C MET A 689 -22.50 -6.51 -12.99
N THR A 690 -21.39 -6.02 -13.52
CA THR A 690 -21.31 -5.00 -14.57
C THR A 690 -22.19 -3.77 -14.28
N ILE A 691 -23.10 -3.42 -15.18
CA ILE A 691 -24.03 -2.28 -15.03
C ILE A 691 -25.06 -2.47 -13.91
N ASP A 692 -25.37 -3.70 -13.53
CA ASP A 692 -26.29 -3.97 -12.44
C ASP A 692 -25.75 -3.41 -11.12
N GLU A 693 -24.44 -3.56 -10.84
CA GLU A 693 -23.81 -3.00 -9.65
C GLU A 693 -23.96 -1.48 -9.59
N ILE A 694 -23.54 -0.77 -10.65
CA ILE A 694 -23.55 0.69 -10.63
C ILE A 694 -24.96 1.29 -10.77
N ALA A 695 -25.92 0.52 -11.28
CA ALA A 695 -27.34 0.88 -11.30
C ALA A 695 -28.11 0.52 -10.01
N GLY A 696 -27.44 -0.02 -8.99
CA GLY A 696 -28.03 -0.37 -7.69
C GLY A 696 -28.89 -1.64 -7.71
N VAL A 697 -28.64 -2.56 -8.64
CA VAL A 697 -29.28 -3.90 -8.66
C VAL A 697 -28.35 -4.86 -7.90
N GLY A 698 -28.78 -5.26 -6.69
CA GLY A 698 -27.98 -6.14 -5.82
C GLY A 698 -26.74 -5.49 -5.20
N ALA A 699 -26.59 -4.17 -5.31
CA ALA A 699 -25.52 -3.39 -4.69
C ALA A 699 -26.09 -2.11 -4.06
N ALA A 700 -25.39 -1.56 -3.07
CA ALA A 700 -25.76 -0.35 -2.36
C ALA A 700 -24.53 0.52 -2.04
N GLY A 701 -24.77 1.78 -1.70
CA GLY A 701 -23.74 2.76 -1.35
C GLY A 701 -22.77 3.05 -2.50
N PRO A 702 -21.50 3.34 -2.25
CA PRO A 702 -20.54 3.79 -3.26
C PRO A 702 -20.38 2.85 -4.46
N ARG A 703 -20.59 1.54 -4.28
CA ARG A 703 -20.56 0.56 -5.36
C ARG A 703 -21.69 0.76 -6.37
N ALA A 704 -22.87 1.23 -5.91
CA ALA A 704 -23.99 1.62 -6.74
C ALA A 704 -23.83 3.06 -7.28
N THR A 705 -22.64 3.42 -7.78
CA THR A 705 -22.23 4.79 -8.09
C THR A 705 -23.27 5.56 -8.90
N GLY A 706 -23.78 4.99 -10.00
CA GLY A 706 -24.78 5.64 -10.84
C GLY A 706 -26.11 5.86 -10.10
N PHE A 707 -26.54 4.87 -9.31
CA PHE A 707 -27.78 4.95 -8.54
C PHE A 707 -27.68 6.01 -7.43
N GLU A 708 -26.56 6.07 -6.72
CA GLU A 708 -26.35 7.10 -5.69
C GLU A 708 -26.31 8.51 -6.28
N PHE A 709 -25.71 8.72 -7.47
CA PHE A 709 -25.80 10.01 -8.16
C PHE A 709 -27.22 10.33 -8.63
N ALA A 710 -28.01 9.34 -9.06
CA ALA A 710 -29.41 9.58 -9.40
C ALA A 710 -30.24 10.05 -8.20
N LYS A 711 -30.01 9.47 -7.00
CA LYS A 711 -30.61 9.96 -5.74
C LYS A 711 -30.21 11.40 -5.39
N LEU A 712 -29.04 11.86 -5.86
CA LEU A 712 -28.60 13.24 -5.73
C LEU A 712 -29.17 14.18 -6.80
N GLY A 713 -30.06 13.68 -7.67
CA GLY A 713 -30.78 14.48 -8.68
C GLY A 713 -30.14 14.49 -10.07
N TYR A 714 -29.14 13.65 -10.35
CA TYR A 714 -28.57 13.48 -11.68
C TYR A 714 -29.46 12.55 -12.54
N ILE A 715 -29.50 12.77 -13.85
CA ILE A 715 -29.98 11.76 -14.81
C ILE A 715 -28.75 10.97 -15.25
N VAL A 716 -28.75 9.64 -14.98
CA VAL A 716 -27.56 8.82 -15.15
C VAL A 716 -27.80 7.76 -16.22
N VAL A 717 -26.80 7.52 -17.05
CA VAL A 717 -26.78 6.41 -18.02
C VAL A 717 -25.59 5.50 -17.71
N CYS A 718 -25.86 4.19 -17.56
CA CYS A 718 -24.90 3.14 -17.24
C CYS A 718 -24.83 2.15 -18.43
N PRO A 719 -23.90 2.30 -19.37
CA PRO A 719 -23.75 1.37 -20.50
C PRO A 719 -22.97 0.14 -20.08
N LYS A 720 -23.35 -1.03 -20.61
CA LYS A 720 -22.61 -2.28 -20.43
C LYS A 720 -21.43 -2.31 -21.40
N CYS A 721 -20.23 -2.58 -20.88
CA CYS A 721 -19.06 -2.71 -21.74
C CYS A 721 -19.20 -3.93 -22.68
N PHE A 722 -18.76 -3.80 -23.93
CA PHE A 722 -18.84 -4.85 -24.95
C PHE A 722 -18.21 -6.18 -24.52
N LEU A 723 -17.28 -6.15 -23.56
CA LEU A 723 -16.64 -7.35 -23.02
C LEU A 723 -17.61 -8.30 -22.32
N TRP A 724 -18.80 -7.86 -21.95
CA TRP A 724 -19.86 -8.66 -21.32
C TRP A 724 -21.17 -8.66 -22.12
N GLN A 725 -21.22 -7.98 -23.28
CA GLN A 725 -22.45 -7.89 -24.05
C GLN A 725 -22.65 -9.14 -24.92
N ASP A 726 -23.53 -10.03 -24.49
CA ASP A 726 -23.94 -11.25 -25.20
C ASP A 726 -22.75 -12.15 -25.62
N VAL A 727 -21.71 -12.23 -24.77
CA VAL A 727 -20.50 -13.05 -24.99
C VAL A 727 -20.16 -13.90 -23.78
N GLN A 728 -19.41 -15.00 -24.01
CA GLN A 728 -19.00 -15.94 -22.95
C GLN A 728 -17.58 -15.65 -22.40
N SER A 729 -16.78 -14.86 -23.14
CA SER A 729 -15.40 -14.51 -22.74
C SER A 729 -14.95 -13.21 -23.40
N PHE A 730 -13.91 -12.60 -22.83
CA PHE A 730 -13.29 -11.40 -23.39
C PHE A 730 -12.65 -11.67 -24.75
N ASP A 731 -12.08 -12.86 -24.96
CA ASP A 731 -11.54 -13.25 -26.26
C ASP A 731 -12.60 -13.32 -27.33
N GLN A 732 -13.79 -13.85 -27.01
CA GLN A 732 -14.94 -13.83 -27.92
C GLN A 732 -15.39 -12.41 -28.23
N ALA A 733 -15.48 -11.53 -27.23
CA ALA A 733 -15.83 -10.14 -27.42
C ALA A 733 -14.86 -9.43 -28.38
N VAL A 734 -13.56 -9.62 -28.15
CA VAL A 734 -12.48 -9.07 -29.00
C VAL A 734 -12.54 -9.67 -30.42
N ALA A 735 -12.79 -10.95 -30.56
CA ALA A 735 -12.95 -11.60 -31.87
C ALA A 735 -14.15 -11.04 -32.63
N ASN A 736 -15.30 -10.91 -31.99
CA ASN A 736 -16.52 -10.32 -32.58
C ASN A 736 -16.27 -8.87 -33.01
N HIS A 737 -15.62 -8.08 -32.16
CA HIS A 737 -15.24 -6.70 -32.48
C HIS A 737 -14.31 -6.64 -33.70
N ARG A 738 -13.25 -7.44 -33.74
CA ARG A 738 -12.29 -7.48 -34.87
C ARG A 738 -12.94 -7.94 -36.19
N GLN A 739 -13.93 -8.81 -36.11
CA GLN A 739 -14.69 -9.21 -37.29
C GLN A 739 -15.48 -8.05 -37.91
N LEU A 740 -16.08 -7.17 -37.08
CA LEU A 740 -16.85 -6.01 -37.51
C LEU A 740 -15.95 -4.82 -37.88
N HIS A 741 -14.89 -4.62 -37.10
CA HIS A 741 -13.97 -3.49 -37.13
C HIS A 741 -12.50 -3.95 -37.11
N PRO A 742 -11.98 -4.57 -38.20
CA PRO A 742 -10.64 -5.20 -38.19
C PRO A 742 -9.50 -4.22 -37.92
N ASN A 743 -9.69 -2.94 -38.20
CA ASN A 743 -8.70 -1.88 -38.03
C ASN A 743 -8.95 -1.00 -36.79
N ALA A 744 -9.92 -1.34 -35.94
CA ALA A 744 -10.20 -0.60 -34.72
C ALA A 744 -9.72 -1.39 -33.47
N ARG A 745 -9.14 -0.66 -32.51
CA ARG A 745 -8.68 -1.26 -31.25
C ARG A 745 -9.84 -1.50 -30.29
N GLY A 746 -9.66 -2.37 -29.32
CA GLY A 746 -10.69 -2.67 -28.33
C GLY A 746 -11.15 -1.42 -27.56
N ILE A 747 -10.22 -0.56 -27.16
CA ILE A 747 -10.56 0.72 -26.49
C ILE A 747 -11.42 1.64 -27.41
N ALA A 748 -11.26 1.58 -28.72
CA ALA A 748 -12.11 2.35 -29.65
C ALA A 748 -13.56 1.90 -29.58
N LYS A 749 -13.81 0.59 -29.42
CA LYS A 749 -15.15 0.03 -29.22
C LYS A 749 -15.75 0.47 -27.89
N MET A 750 -14.99 0.39 -26.80
CA MET A 750 -15.45 0.86 -25.48
C MET A 750 -15.89 2.33 -25.55
N VAL A 751 -15.02 3.17 -26.11
CA VAL A 751 -15.32 4.61 -26.25
C VAL A 751 -16.50 4.87 -27.17
N TYR A 752 -16.63 4.12 -28.26
CA TYR A 752 -17.77 4.21 -29.15
C TYR A 752 -19.08 3.87 -28.43
N ASP A 753 -19.13 2.78 -27.67
CA ASP A 753 -20.29 2.38 -26.89
C ASP A 753 -20.65 3.45 -25.82
N ALA A 754 -19.62 3.99 -25.15
CA ALA A 754 -19.81 5.10 -24.22
C ALA A 754 -20.35 6.38 -24.92
N GLN A 755 -19.88 6.70 -26.14
CA GLN A 755 -20.43 7.83 -26.94
C GLN A 755 -21.89 7.57 -27.32
N ARG A 756 -22.27 6.33 -27.66
CA ARG A 756 -23.68 5.97 -27.91
C ARG A 756 -24.52 6.10 -26.62
N ALA A 757 -23.94 5.80 -25.44
CA ALA A 757 -24.59 6.09 -24.17
C ALA A 757 -24.76 7.60 -23.91
N VAL A 758 -23.79 8.43 -24.32
CA VAL A 758 -23.97 9.91 -24.33
C VAL A 758 -25.14 10.33 -25.23
N ASP A 759 -25.30 9.72 -26.42
CA ASP A 759 -26.43 9.99 -27.29
C ASP A 759 -27.78 9.64 -26.63
N VAL A 760 -27.82 8.51 -25.88
CA VAL A 760 -28.99 8.12 -25.07
C VAL A 760 -29.26 9.18 -23.99
N LEU A 761 -28.22 9.58 -23.23
CA LEU A 761 -28.34 10.53 -22.13
C LEU A 761 -28.89 11.86 -22.59
N VAL A 762 -28.29 12.45 -23.64
CA VAL A 762 -28.68 13.77 -24.13
C VAL A 762 -30.02 13.76 -24.91
N SER A 763 -30.53 12.57 -25.25
CA SER A 763 -31.88 12.44 -25.83
C SER A 763 -32.99 12.63 -24.80
N ASN A 764 -32.70 12.59 -23.52
CA ASN A 764 -33.64 12.86 -22.43
C ASN A 764 -33.83 14.37 -22.30
N ALA A 765 -35.09 14.83 -22.45
CA ALA A 765 -35.44 16.25 -22.44
C ALA A 765 -35.08 16.97 -21.11
N ASN A 766 -34.98 16.24 -20.00
CA ASN A 766 -34.63 16.83 -18.71
C ASN A 766 -33.12 16.97 -18.50
N VAL A 767 -32.25 16.44 -19.36
CA VAL A 767 -30.80 16.64 -19.28
C VAL A 767 -30.40 18.04 -19.68
N ASP A 768 -29.54 18.67 -18.87
CA ASP A 768 -28.88 19.91 -19.24
C ASP A 768 -27.62 19.58 -20.07
N PRO A 769 -27.60 19.92 -21.39
CA PRO A 769 -26.45 19.58 -22.23
C PRO A 769 -25.17 20.32 -21.88
N LYS A 770 -25.22 21.36 -21.05
CA LYS A 770 -24.05 22.06 -20.50
C LYS A 770 -23.48 21.43 -19.24
N ARG A 771 -24.16 20.46 -18.65
CA ARG A 771 -23.78 19.77 -17.43
C ARG A 771 -23.81 18.25 -17.62
N VAL A 772 -23.03 17.76 -18.59
CA VAL A 772 -22.87 16.32 -18.84
C VAL A 772 -21.50 15.87 -18.37
N PHE A 773 -21.46 14.92 -17.45
CA PHE A 773 -20.28 14.43 -16.75
C PHE A 773 -20.02 12.96 -17.05
N ALA A 774 -18.81 12.49 -16.75
CA ALA A 774 -18.45 11.07 -16.81
C ALA A 774 -17.70 10.64 -15.55
N ILE A 775 -18.00 9.44 -15.04
CA ILE A 775 -17.31 8.83 -13.91
C ILE A 775 -17.06 7.34 -14.19
N GLY A 776 -15.90 6.83 -13.75
CA GLY A 776 -15.60 5.43 -13.81
C GLY A 776 -14.48 5.04 -12.87
N HIS A 777 -14.49 3.77 -12.45
CA HIS A 777 -13.45 3.15 -11.64
C HIS A 777 -12.81 1.99 -12.43
N SER A 778 -11.49 1.81 -12.29
CA SER A 778 -10.76 0.71 -12.92
C SER A 778 -10.92 0.72 -14.46
N LEU A 779 -11.54 -0.30 -15.05
CA LEU A 779 -11.90 -0.33 -16.48
C LEU A 779 -12.69 0.90 -16.90
N GLY A 780 -13.72 1.28 -16.13
CA GLY A 780 -14.53 2.46 -16.42
C GLY A 780 -13.73 3.77 -16.39
N ALA A 781 -12.69 3.86 -15.57
CA ALA A 781 -11.81 5.03 -15.56
C ALA A 781 -10.99 5.15 -16.85
N LYS A 782 -10.54 4.02 -17.41
CA LYS A 782 -9.88 3.98 -18.73
C LYS A 782 -10.81 4.50 -19.82
N GLU A 783 -12.07 4.09 -19.75
CA GLU A 783 -13.10 4.57 -20.67
C GLU A 783 -13.35 6.08 -20.52
N VAL A 784 -13.40 6.63 -19.28
CA VAL A 784 -13.56 8.08 -19.03
C VAL A 784 -12.47 8.88 -19.71
N LEU A 785 -11.20 8.49 -19.56
CA LEU A 785 -10.06 9.20 -20.16
C LEU A 785 -10.19 9.31 -21.68
N TYR A 786 -10.47 8.21 -22.35
CA TYR A 786 -10.61 8.16 -23.80
C TYR A 786 -11.93 8.79 -24.30
N LEU A 787 -13.03 8.62 -23.55
CA LEU A 787 -14.31 9.26 -23.85
C LEU A 787 -14.17 10.79 -23.81
N MET A 788 -13.56 11.34 -22.76
CA MET A 788 -13.35 12.78 -22.67
C MET A 788 -12.47 13.31 -23.79
N ALA A 789 -11.42 12.60 -24.17
CA ALA A 789 -10.55 13.02 -25.29
C ALA A 789 -11.31 13.06 -26.63
N ARG A 790 -12.29 12.19 -26.82
CA ARG A 790 -13.01 12.02 -28.10
C ARG A 790 -14.34 12.78 -28.14
N ASP A 791 -15.08 12.86 -27.04
CA ASP A 791 -16.42 13.45 -26.98
C ASP A 791 -16.43 14.79 -26.20
N GLN A 792 -16.63 15.86 -26.94
CA GLN A 792 -16.64 17.24 -26.42
C GLN A 792 -17.90 17.57 -25.58
N ARG A 793 -18.93 16.72 -25.61
CA ARG A 793 -20.16 16.91 -24.82
C ARG A 793 -19.93 16.63 -23.33
N ILE A 794 -18.89 15.82 -22.97
CA ILE A 794 -18.52 15.62 -21.59
C ILE A 794 -17.73 16.82 -21.09
N VAL A 795 -18.33 17.58 -20.17
CA VAL A 795 -17.77 18.86 -19.70
C VAL A 795 -16.78 18.68 -18.53
N ALA A 796 -16.88 17.59 -17.77
CA ALA A 796 -15.91 17.22 -16.75
C ALA A 796 -15.96 15.72 -16.46
N GLY A 797 -14.89 15.17 -15.88
CA GLY A 797 -14.81 13.74 -15.56
C GLY A 797 -14.08 13.42 -14.27
N VAL A 798 -14.35 12.20 -13.80
CA VAL A 798 -13.65 11.54 -12.68
C VAL A 798 -13.18 10.17 -13.15
N ALA A 799 -11.87 9.96 -13.18
CA ALA A 799 -11.22 8.70 -13.51
C ALA A 799 -10.52 8.14 -12.26
N SER A 800 -11.04 7.04 -11.71
CA SER A 800 -10.52 6.42 -10.50
C SER A 800 -9.80 5.12 -10.81
N GLU A 801 -8.50 5.03 -10.52
CA GLU A 801 -7.68 3.81 -10.67
C GLU A 801 -7.65 3.25 -12.10
N GLY A 802 -7.64 4.13 -13.10
CA GLY A 802 -7.57 3.73 -14.51
C GLY A 802 -6.16 3.42 -15.02
N GLY A 803 -5.15 3.97 -14.35
CA GLY A 803 -3.75 3.91 -14.78
C GLY A 803 -3.46 4.92 -15.88
N VAL A 804 -3.22 6.18 -15.50
CA VAL A 804 -2.86 7.26 -16.43
C VAL A 804 -1.52 6.96 -17.11
N ASP A 805 -0.54 6.38 -16.40
CA ASP A 805 0.67 5.89 -17.05
C ASP A 805 0.39 4.57 -17.78
N LEU A 806 0.80 4.50 -19.06
CA LEU A 806 0.69 3.28 -19.88
C LEU A 806 1.39 2.06 -19.26
N LYS A 807 2.39 2.27 -18.42
CA LYS A 807 3.15 1.21 -17.76
C LYS A 807 2.49 0.72 -16.47
N SER A 808 1.61 1.51 -15.87
CA SER A 808 1.05 1.23 -14.55
C SER A 808 -0.01 0.13 -14.53
N THR A 809 -0.60 -0.20 -15.69
CA THR A 809 -1.66 -1.21 -15.80
C THR A 809 -1.59 -2.01 -17.12
N ASN A 810 -2.60 -2.83 -17.36
CA ASN A 810 -2.70 -3.76 -18.48
C ASN A 810 -3.13 -3.14 -19.82
N TRP A 811 -2.70 -1.92 -20.14
CA TRP A 811 -3.05 -1.24 -21.40
C TRP A 811 -2.71 -2.04 -22.67
N GLY A 812 -1.72 -2.95 -22.59
CA GLY A 812 -1.36 -3.86 -23.68
C GLY A 812 -2.34 -5.01 -23.91
N ALA A 813 -3.41 -5.14 -23.14
CA ALA A 813 -4.42 -6.18 -23.35
C ALA A 813 -5.18 -5.97 -24.69
N PRO A 814 -5.59 -7.08 -25.35
CA PRO A 814 -6.26 -6.99 -26.68
C PRO A 814 -7.56 -6.18 -26.72
N TRP A 815 -8.22 -6.06 -25.57
CA TRP A 815 -9.45 -5.28 -25.42
C TRP A 815 -9.23 -3.80 -25.10
N TYR A 816 -7.96 -3.37 -24.97
CA TYR A 816 -7.56 -1.98 -24.85
C TYR A 816 -6.74 -1.57 -26.08
N LEU A 817 -5.48 -1.23 -25.89
CA LEU A 817 -4.59 -0.80 -26.96
C LEU A 817 -3.92 -1.96 -27.71
N GLY A 818 -3.87 -3.17 -27.12
CA GLY A 818 -3.13 -4.30 -27.68
C GLY A 818 -1.61 -4.18 -27.47
N PRO A 819 -0.84 -5.23 -27.79
CA PRO A 819 0.60 -5.28 -27.50
C PRO A 819 1.46 -4.35 -28.37
N GLU A 820 0.99 -4.00 -29.59
CA GLU A 820 1.80 -3.32 -30.62
C GLU A 820 1.98 -1.80 -30.42
N PRO A 821 1.04 -1.01 -29.84
CA PRO A 821 1.21 0.45 -29.77
C PRO A 821 2.39 0.91 -28.94
N ARG A 822 2.99 0.01 -28.16
CA ARG A 822 4.20 0.29 -27.38
C ARG A 822 5.48 0.14 -28.20
N LEU A 823 5.39 -0.44 -29.38
CA LEU A 823 6.52 -0.95 -30.16
C LEU A 823 6.84 -0.10 -31.40
N GLU A 824 5.85 0.57 -31.97
CA GLU A 824 6.04 1.38 -33.16
C GLU A 824 6.43 2.82 -32.79
N GLY A 825 7.71 3.06 -32.62
CA GLY A 825 8.30 4.38 -32.69
C GLY A 825 8.15 5.31 -31.49
N GLY A 826 7.48 4.91 -30.43
CA GLY A 826 7.32 5.73 -29.22
C GLY A 826 6.53 7.03 -29.41
N ASP A 827 5.68 7.10 -30.41
CA ASP A 827 5.04 8.35 -30.83
C ASP A 827 3.70 8.66 -30.12
N TRP A 828 3.21 7.79 -29.21
CA TRP A 828 1.97 8.02 -28.45
C TRP A 828 2.20 7.88 -26.95
N GLY A 829 1.82 8.94 -26.21
CA GLY A 829 1.80 8.93 -24.76
C GLY A 829 0.47 9.45 -24.22
N HIS A 830 0.11 9.08 -22.98
CA HIS A 830 -1.11 9.56 -22.36
C HIS A 830 -1.03 11.05 -21.97
N GLU A 831 0.13 11.70 -22.00
CA GLU A 831 0.22 13.17 -21.97
C GLU A 831 -0.51 13.82 -23.16
N GLU A 832 -0.45 13.22 -24.35
CA GLU A 832 -1.20 13.68 -25.51
C GLU A 832 -2.71 13.45 -25.34
N LEU A 833 -3.11 12.30 -24.76
CA LEU A 833 -4.49 11.99 -24.40
C LEU A 833 -5.06 13.04 -23.44
N LEU A 834 -4.33 13.31 -22.35
CA LEU A 834 -4.72 14.32 -21.37
C LEU A 834 -4.80 15.71 -22.02
N ALA A 835 -3.84 16.09 -22.85
CA ALA A 835 -3.84 17.36 -23.55
C ALA A 835 -5.08 17.55 -24.47
N LEU A 836 -5.57 16.48 -25.10
CA LEU A 836 -6.83 16.52 -25.89
C LEU A 836 -8.07 16.81 -25.03
N ILE A 837 -8.03 16.48 -23.74
CA ILE A 837 -9.12 16.75 -22.79
C ILE A 837 -9.16 18.24 -22.42
N ALA A 838 -8.01 18.91 -22.34
CA ALA A 838 -7.90 20.32 -21.94
C ALA A 838 -8.83 21.23 -22.78
N PRO A 839 -9.45 22.26 -22.17
CA PRO A 839 -9.34 22.71 -20.76
C PRO A 839 -10.41 22.10 -19.82
N ARG A 840 -11.11 21.06 -20.21
CA ARG A 840 -12.25 20.51 -19.45
C ARG A 840 -11.77 19.81 -18.16
N PRO A 841 -12.36 20.14 -17.00
CA PRO A 841 -11.91 19.60 -15.70
C PRO A 841 -11.87 18.07 -15.65
N LEU A 842 -10.74 17.51 -15.24
CA LEU A 842 -10.54 16.08 -15.03
C LEU A 842 -9.91 15.84 -13.66
N LEU A 843 -10.60 15.07 -12.82
CA LEU A 843 -10.06 14.54 -11.58
C LEU A 843 -9.61 13.10 -11.79
N VAL A 844 -8.32 12.84 -11.61
CA VAL A 844 -7.77 11.49 -11.45
C VAL A 844 -7.74 11.16 -9.96
N MET A 845 -8.32 10.04 -9.57
CA MET A 845 -8.25 9.53 -8.20
C MET A 845 -7.43 8.25 -8.19
N GLY A 846 -6.40 8.21 -7.36
CA GLY A 846 -5.47 7.11 -7.34
C GLY A 846 -5.05 6.64 -5.97
N GLY A 847 -4.75 5.35 -5.87
CA GLY A 847 -4.12 4.73 -4.73
C GLY A 847 -2.60 4.70 -4.87
N GLU A 848 -1.92 4.63 -3.74
CA GLU A 848 -0.46 4.60 -3.67
C GLU A 848 0.06 3.20 -3.32
N ARG A 849 -0.70 2.47 -2.51
CA ARG A 849 -0.26 1.21 -1.90
C ARG A 849 -1.36 0.16 -2.01
N GLY A 850 -0.93 -1.09 -2.11
CA GLY A 850 -1.83 -2.23 -2.15
C GLY A 850 -2.03 -2.80 -3.54
N SER A 851 -2.69 -3.94 -3.61
CA SER A 851 -2.89 -4.67 -4.86
C SER A 851 -3.72 -3.85 -5.85
N GLY A 852 -3.20 -3.66 -7.05
CA GLY A 852 -3.91 -3.04 -8.17
C GLY A 852 -3.99 -1.52 -8.13
N ALA A 853 -3.35 -0.81 -7.18
CA ALA A 853 -3.22 0.63 -7.22
C ALA A 853 -2.59 1.06 -8.55
N ALA A 854 -3.27 1.91 -9.30
CA ALA A 854 -2.95 2.17 -10.70
C ALA A 854 -2.60 3.63 -11.01
N ASP A 855 -3.05 4.53 -10.17
CA ASP A 855 -2.80 5.97 -10.29
C ASP A 855 -2.01 6.48 -9.07
N GLY A 856 -2.20 7.54 -8.46
CA GLY A 856 -1.37 8.03 -7.38
C GLY A 856 -0.08 8.70 -7.88
N THR A 857 1.03 8.58 -7.14
CA THR A 857 2.31 9.25 -7.49
C THR A 857 2.83 8.85 -8.86
N GLN A 858 2.63 7.61 -9.27
CA GLN A 858 3.08 7.11 -10.57
C GLN A 858 2.41 7.80 -11.78
N SER A 859 1.26 8.45 -11.61
CA SER A 859 0.58 9.22 -12.67
C SER A 859 1.16 10.63 -12.86
N LEU A 860 1.87 11.15 -11.87
CA LEU A 860 2.39 12.52 -11.89
C LEU A 860 3.29 12.83 -13.08
N PRO A 861 4.26 11.99 -13.49
CA PRO A 861 5.12 12.30 -14.62
C PRO A 861 4.35 12.54 -15.92
N VAL A 862 3.30 11.74 -16.17
CA VAL A 862 2.43 11.89 -17.37
C VAL A 862 1.57 13.14 -17.26
N MET A 863 0.96 13.37 -16.10
CA MET A 863 0.12 14.55 -15.85
C MET A 863 0.93 15.85 -15.96
N ARG A 864 2.16 15.87 -15.46
CA ARG A 864 3.05 17.03 -15.57
C ARG A 864 3.40 17.37 -17.01
N ARG A 865 3.68 16.35 -17.86
CA ARG A 865 3.94 16.59 -19.28
C ARG A 865 2.73 17.19 -20.00
N ALA A 866 1.49 16.91 -19.55
CA ALA A 866 0.27 17.49 -20.09
C ALA A 866 -0.04 18.90 -19.53
N LEU A 867 0.43 19.20 -18.30
CA LEU A 867 0.07 20.42 -17.57
C LEU A 867 0.36 21.74 -18.31
N PRO A 868 1.46 21.91 -19.08
CA PRO A 868 1.70 23.13 -19.84
C PRO A 868 0.55 23.50 -20.76
N ILE A 869 -0.15 22.53 -21.36
CA ILE A 869 -1.32 22.78 -22.21
C ILE A 869 -2.49 23.33 -21.39
N TRP A 870 -2.75 22.76 -20.22
CA TRP A 870 -3.79 23.26 -19.32
C TRP A 870 -3.49 24.67 -18.83
N ASN A 871 -2.23 24.99 -18.58
CA ASN A 871 -1.76 26.32 -18.16
C ASN A 871 -1.97 27.39 -19.25
N LEU A 872 -1.98 27.02 -20.53
CA LEU A 872 -2.29 27.99 -21.62
C LEU A 872 -3.70 28.58 -21.50
N PHE A 873 -4.66 27.81 -21.00
CA PHE A 873 -6.05 28.24 -20.83
C PHE A 873 -6.28 29.09 -19.57
N HIS A 874 -5.26 29.16 -18.66
CA HIS A 874 -5.32 29.92 -17.40
C HIS A 874 -4.76 31.32 -17.46
N ARG A 875 -3.83 31.57 -18.38
CA ARG A 875 -3.24 32.88 -18.52
C ARG A 875 -4.35 33.81 -19.01
N GLY A 876 -4.83 34.69 -18.11
CA GLY A 876 -5.72 35.76 -18.49
C GLY A 876 -5.16 36.53 -19.68
N LEU A 877 -5.99 37.36 -20.35
CA LEU A 877 -5.62 38.19 -21.49
C LEU A 877 -4.37 39.06 -21.24
N ASP A 878 -3.94 39.21 -19.98
CA ASP A 878 -2.79 39.99 -19.50
C ASP A 878 -1.54 39.14 -19.20
N GLY A 879 -1.60 37.81 -19.41
CA GLY A 879 -0.45 36.90 -19.21
C GLY A 879 -0.08 36.60 -17.77
N ASN A 880 -0.83 37.09 -16.77
CA ASN A 880 -0.64 36.79 -15.36
C ASN A 880 -1.49 35.61 -14.93
N PRO A 881 -1.00 34.71 -14.05
CA PRO A 881 -1.83 33.68 -13.46
C PRO A 881 -2.97 34.33 -12.67
N SER A 882 -4.19 33.79 -12.80
CA SER A 882 -5.33 34.23 -12.00
C SER A 882 -4.95 34.27 -10.52
N GLN A 883 -5.17 35.40 -9.87
CA GLN A 883 -4.89 35.57 -8.45
C GLN A 883 -5.80 34.74 -7.53
N ASN A 884 -6.81 34.09 -8.11
CA ASN A 884 -7.74 33.20 -7.40
C ASN A 884 -7.59 31.76 -7.89
N PRO A 885 -6.76 30.91 -7.22
CA PRO A 885 -6.64 29.49 -7.56
C PRO A 885 -7.97 28.73 -7.53
N GLY A 886 -8.99 29.23 -6.80
CA GLY A 886 -10.33 28.62 -6.74
C GLY A 886 -11.15 28.74 -8.01
N ASP A 887 -10.72 29.55 -8.99
CA ASP A 887 -11.47 29.77 -10.23
C ASP A 887 -11.17 28.73 -11.32
N TYR A 888 -10.18 27.86 -11.10
CA TYR A 888 -9.79 26.86 -12.08
C TYR A 888 -9.70 25.45 -11.50
N LEU A 889 -10.43 24.57 -12.16
CA LEU A 889 -10.54 23.16 -11.79
C LEU A 889 -9.78 22.27 -12.80
N GLY A 890 -8.88 22.58 -13.51
CA GLY A 890 -8.12 21.94 -14.57
C GLY A 890 -7.87 20.42 -14.44
N LEU A 891 -6.63 20.01 -14.63
CA LEU A 891 -6.18 18.63 -14.44
C LEU A 891 -5.78 18.44 -12.97
N ALA A 892 -6.48 17.55 -12.27
CA ALA A 892 -6.31 17.33 -10.83
C ALA A 892 -6.02 15.86 -10.52
N LEU A 893 -5.12 15.60 -9.58
CA LEU A 893 -4.88 14.28 -8.99
C LEU A 893 -5.23 14.33 -7.50
N TRP A 894 -6.06 13.41 -7.06
CA TRP A 894 -6.24 13.12 -5.65
C TRP A 894 -5.69 11.72 -5.33
N ASN A 895 -4.56 11.68 -4.63
CA ASN A 895 -3.97 10.45 -4.15
C ASN A 895 -4.54 10.12 -2.76
N HIS A 896 -5.34 9.06 -2.67
CA HIS A 896 -5.97 8.64 -1.41
C HIS A 896 -5.11 7.68 -0.58
N GLY A 897 -3.92 7.30 -1.04
CA GLY A 897 -2.96 6.48 -0.31
C GLY A 897 -3.34 5.01 -0.12
N GLN A 898 -4.52 4.60 -0.55
CA GLN A 898 -5.05 3.23 -0.41
C GLN A 898 -4.71 2.37 -1.63
N GLY A 899 -5.20 1.12 -1.65
CA GLY A 899 -5.14 0.24 -2.82
C GLY A 899 -6.20 0.57 -3.88
N HIS A 900 -6.50 -0.39 -4.74
CA HIS A 900 -7.47 -0.29 -5.83
C HIS A 900 -8.91 -0.31 -5.29
N VAL A 901 -9.38 0.82 -4.78
CA VAL A 901 -10.69 0.92 -4.10
C VAL A 901 -11.53 2.10 -4.59
N PHE A 902 -12.85 1.92 -4.57
CA PHE A 902 -13.84 2.96 -4.72
C PHE A 902 -14.87 2.85 -3.58
N GLY A 903 -14.62 3.56 -2.49
CA GLY A 903 -15.41 3.54 -1.27
C GLY A 903 -16.12 4.88 -1.00
N PRO A 904 -16.64 5.07 0.23
CA PRO A 904 -17.37 6.28 0.62
C PRO A 904 -16.59 7.57 0.40
N MET A 905 -15.29 7.57 0.69
CA MET A 905 -14.43 8.74 0.55
C MET A 905 -14.23 9.12 -0.93
N GLN A 906 -13.96 8.12 -1.81
CA GLN A 906 -13.84 8.34 -3.24
C GLN A 906 -15.14 8.86 -3.86
N PHE A 907 -16.29 8.28 -3.45
CA PHE A 907 -17.60 8.76 -3.88
C PHE A 907 -17.84 10.21 -3.44
N GLN A 908 -17.54 10.56 -2.19
CA GLN A 908 -17.69 11.92 -1.67
C GLN A 908 -16.83 12.91 -2.46
N ARG A 909 -15.57 12.57 -2.78
CA ARG A 909 -14.67 13.43 -3.58
C ARG A 909 -15.14 13.60 -5.02
N ALA A 910 -15.68 12.56 -5.63
CA ALA A 910 -16.29 12.65 -6.96
C ALA A 910 -17.52 13.58 -6.95
N ARG A 911 -18.37 13.48 -5.94
CA ARG A 911 -19.49 14.38 -5.72
C ARG A 911 -19.04 15.83 -5.56
N ASP A 912 -18.08 16.09 -4.66
CA ASP A 912 -17.55 17.43 -4.42
C ASP A 912 -16.97 18.04 -5.69
N TRP A 913 -16.28 17.23 -6.52
CA TRP A 913 -15.76 17.64 -7.82
C TRP A 913 -16.87 18.10 -8.79
N PHE A 914 -17.91 17.29 -8.96
CA PHE A 914 -19.01 17.62 -9.86
C PHE A 914 -19.85 18.80 -9.34
N ASP A 915 -20.03 18.93 -8.03
CA ASP A 915 -20.69 20.09 -7.43
C ASP A 915 -19.90 21.39 -7.70
N LEU A 916 -18.57 21.34 -7.62
CA LEU A 916 -17.70 22.48 -7.94
C LEU A 916 -17.75 22.87 -9.41
N VAL A 917 -17.69 21.90 -10.32
CA VAL A 917 -17.80 22.15 -11.76
C VAL A 917 -19.21 22.61 -12.15
N GLY A 918 -20.25 22.03 -11.56
CA GLY A 918 -21.63 22.32 -11.87
C GLY A 918 -22.16 23.65 -11.34
N SER A 919 -21.44 24.27 -10.38
CA SER A 919 -21.76 25.58 -9.82
C SER A 919 -21.22 26.76 -10.65
N LYS A 920 -20.35 26.50 -11.61
CA LYS A 920 -19.76 27.46 -12.56
C LYS A 920 -20.46 27.38 -13.93
#